data_1f8924521aee245013f8eb82007cba7e
#
_entry.id   1f8924521aee245013f8eb82007cba7e
#
_cell.length_a   1.000
_cell.length_b   1.000
_cell.length_c   1.000
_cell.angle_alpha   90.00
_cell.angle_beta   90.00
_cell.angle_gamma   90.00
#
_symmetry.space_group_name_H-M   'P 1'
#
loop_
_entity.id
_entity.type
_entity.pdbx_description
1 polymer ?
#
loop_
_entity_poly.entity_id
_entity_poly.type
_entity_poly.pdbx_seq_one_letter_code
_entity_poly.pdbx_strand_id
1 'polypeptide(L)'
;MHRLLKMLLAFALITCLPIPCCAQSASEKKAAQKAELKAEQKAEELKNDASYICGEGWGDTYSSADQAALNDLISKISLHVSNSFQINEEELNTNSNFDSKTAVTSVMNSYAQATLTNTNNLVISNAPQTHVLRYIKSSEVIKIFDERKEKVFDYVRSAMRAEEKAKIDDALRNYYWAFAMVRSLQYPNSVKMDIDGEQRLLVTWIPQQIEEIMSNLSTQIASKDGNDINLFIKYKGEPVTSIDYTYFDGQTWSNLYSAKDGMGIVELRPGVDVNSLQLKYEYEYADQCQIDKELESVMQLFKGTPFKNASVYINNLDKKSAVSSEAKKEFENSVKTESTANLETLTKVNDEKQLAEIMTRVVNAIKAKKYDSVDDCFSADGLEMYKKLLSYGQARLLGDPQFSFYTMGKRVVCRSIPMAFSFRNNKRKFVEDVTFTFGEDKKIECVAFGLGSQAKTDIFNKGVGAWSDYAKMVIATFLENYKTAFALKRLDYLESVFDDNATIITGHVIKKDPRINIEGQTATFGDNKPLIKYTRQTKSEYMRKLKMCFQSNQFINIRFADNDVVKMGAGGETYGIQIKQDYYSSNYGDQGYLFLMVDFNDPENPSIKVRTWQPDRNPNINSNLPRSNRDWGIIGPGNF
;
A
#
# COMPACT_ATOMS: atom_id res chain seq x y z
N MET A 1 13.90 -28.25 58.27
CA MET A 1 14.46 -26.96 58.59
C MET A 1 15.96 -26.99 58.96
N HIS A 2 16.67 -28.10 58.69
CA HIS A 2 18.09 -28.26 59.04
C HIS A 2 19.03 -28.46 57.83
N ARG A 3 18.48 -28.43 56.58
CA ARG A 3 19.25 -28.52 55.33
C ARG A 3 19.40 -27.19 54.55
N LEU A 4 18.64 -26.16 54.92
CA LEU A 4 18.76 -24.82 54.31
C LEU A 4 19.80 -23.90 54.98
N LEU A 5 20.23 -24.22 56.20
CA LEU A 5 21.19 -23.42 56.96
C LEU A 5 22.66 -23.77 56.66
N LYS A 6 22.92 -24.89 55.96
CA LYS A 6 24.29 -25.28 55.55
C LYS A 6 24.69 -24.83 54.14
N MET A 7 23.75 -24.27 53.35
CA MET A 7 24.06 -23.68 52.03
C MET A 7 24.33 -22.18 52.08
N LEU A 8 24.02 -21.50 53.18
CA LEU A 8 24.26 -20.06 53.33
C LEU A 8 25.63 -19.72 53.98
N LEU A 9 26.39 -20.70 54.42
CA LEU A 9 27.72 -20.52 55.00
C LEU A 9 28.89 -20.87 54.07
N ALA A 10 28.60 -21.38 52.86
CA ALA A 10 29.62 -21.69 51.84
C ALA A 10 29.82 -20.60 50.78
N PHE A 11 29.07 -19.48 50.85
CA PHE A 11 29.14 -18.36 49.88
C PHE A 11 29.84 -17.11 50.42
N ALA A 12 30.45 -17.16 51.63
CA ALA A 12 31.05 -16.01 52.27
C ALA A 12 32.59 -16.04 52.32
N LEU A 13 33.26 -16.88 51.49
CA LEU A 13 34.73 -16.99 51.54
C LEU A 13 35.43 -17.05 50.17
N ILE A 14 34.80 -16.43 49.13
CA ILE A 14 35.46 -16.18 47.84
C ILE A 14 35.16 -14.75 47.41
N THR A 15 35.79 -13.77 48.04
CA THR A 15 35.93 -12.43 47.45
C THR A 15 37.06 -11.70 48.18
N CYS A 16 38.26 -12.00 47.82
CA CYS A 16 39.41 -11.08 47.94
C CYS A 16 40.51 -11.57 47.00
N LEU A 17 40.20 -11.60 45.69
CA LEU A 17 41.25 -11.45 44.70
C LEU A 17 41.29 -9.99 44.30
N PRO A 18 42.38 -9.28 44.36
CA PRO A 18 42.49 -7.93 43.84
C PRO A 18 42.30 -8.04 42.32
N ILE A 19 41.23 -7.41 41.81
CA ILE A 19 41.11 -7.11 40.39
C ILE A 19 42.36 -6.30 40.05
N PRO A 20 43.20 -6.74 39.12
CA PRO A 20 44.32 -5.91 38.69
C PRO A 20 43.68 -4.70 38.01
N CYS A 21 43.71 -3.57 38.69
CA CYS A 21 43.52 -2.27 38.06
C CYS A 21 44.66 -2.20 37.03
N CYS A 22 44.38 -2.48 35.74
CA CYS A 22 45.32 -2.30 34.65
C CYS A 22 45.70 -0.82 34.63
N ALA A 23 46.74 -0.47 35.36
CA ALA A 23 47.39 0.81 35.22
C ALA A 23 47.96 0.88 33.81
N GLN A 24 47.30 1.65 32.94
CA GLN A 24 47.78 1.92 31.58
C GLN A 24 49.24 2.34 31.65
N SER A 25 50.09 1.74 30.80
CA SER A 25 51.49 2.06 30.73
C SER A 25 51.68 3.55 30.36
N ALA A 26 52.78 4.16 30.81
CA ALA A 26 53.07 5.56 30.49
C ALA A 26 53.14 5.83 28.97
N SER A 27 53.49 4.80 28.19
CA SER A 27 53.48 4.85 26.73
C SER A 27 52.05 4.87 26.14
N GLU A 28 51.09 4.11 26.71
CA GLU A 28 49.68 4.10 26.29
C GLU A 28 48.99 5.42 26.63
N LYS A 29 49.28 6.00 27.80
CA LYS A 29 48.76 7.33 28.17
C LYS A 29 49.26 8.43 27.22
N LYS A 30 50.56 8.42 26.83
CA LYS A 30 51.09 9.35 25.84
C LYS A 30 50.49 9.14 24.44
N ALA A 31 50.25 7.90 24.05
CA ALA A 31 49.60 7.60 22.76
C ALA A 31 48.13 8.06 22.74
N ALA A 32 47.40 7.85 23.83
CA ALA A 32 46.01 8.33 23.97
C ALA A 32 45.93 9.86 23.94
N GLN A 33 46.77 10.58 24.68
CA GLN A 33 46.82 12.05 24.64
C GLN A 33 47.17 12.60 23.25
N LYS A 34 48.09 11.96 22.53
CA LYS A 34 48.43 12.37 21.15
C LYS A 34 47.30 12.10 20.19
N ALA A 35 46.50 11.04 20.36
CA ALA A 35 45.32 10.74 19.55
C ALA A 35 44.22 11.77 19.82
N GLU A 36 43.96 12.11 21.07
CA GLU A 36 43.02 13.12 21.52
C GLU A 36 43.34 14.51 20.94
N LEU A 37 44.58 14.95 21.06
CA LEU A 37 45.05 16.23 20.48
C LEU A 37 44.84 16.29 18.95
N LYS A 38 45.10 15.17 18.25
CA LYS A 38 44.80 15.09 16.80
C LYS A 38 43.30 15.14 16.48
N ALA A 39 42.48 14.51 17.33
CA ALA A 39 41.04 14.55 17.17
C ALA A 39 40.49 15.94 17.42
N GLU A 40 41.00 16.66 18.44
CA GLU A 40 40.66 18.05 18.70
C GLU A 40 41.04 18.97 17.53
N GLN A 41 42.28 18.85 17.02
CA GLN A 41 42.70 19.63 15.84
C GLN A 41 41.80 19.40 14.63
N LYS A 42 41.47 18.14 14.35
CA LYS A 42 40.58 17.79 13.24
C LYS A 42 39.16 18.30 13.47
N ALA A 43 38.65 18.26 14.69
CA ALA A 43 37.37 18.82 15.06
C ALA A 43 37.31 20.32 14.83
N GLU A 44 38.36 21.06 15.22
CA GLU A 44 38.46 22.50 14.99
C GLU A 44 38.56 22.83 13.48
N GLU A 45 39.31 22.07 12.69
CA GLU A 45 39.36 22.22 11.23
C GLU A 45 37.99 22.08 10.62
N LEU A 46 37.23 21.04 11.00
CA LEU A 46 35.88 20.79 10.49
C LEU A 46 34.88 21.87 10.91
N LYS A 47 34.94 22.35 12.14
CA LYS A 47 34.08 23.43 12.64
C LYS A 47 34.35 24.79 11.95
N ASN A 48 35.59 25.04 11.57
CA ASN A 48 35.98 26.27 10.88
C ASN A 48 35.79 26.22 9.35
N ASP A 49 35.53 25.03 8.81
CA ASP A 49 35.23 24.88 7.37
C ASP A 49 33.74 25.09 7.10
N ALA A 50 33.40 26.20 6.45
CA ALA A 50 32.04 26.60 6.09
C ALA A 50 31.32 25.56 5.18
N SER A 51 32.05 24.61 4.59
CA SER A 51 31.47 23.53 3.77
C SER A 51 30.87 22.41 4.62
N TYR A 52 31.09 22.42 5.94
CA TYR A 52 30.54 21.43 6.87
C TYR A 52 29.58 22.05 7.87
N ILE A 53 28.57 21.28 8.23
CA ILE A 53 27.69 21.55 9.38
C ILE A 53 28.08 20.54 10.46
N CYS A 54 28.39 21.02 11.66
CA CYS A 54 28.92 20.21 12.76
C CYS A 54 28.02 20.31 13.99
N GLY A 55 27.73 19.17 14.63
CA GLY A 55 27.03 19.08 15.90
C GLY A 55 27.93 18.43 16.97
N GLU A 56 27.92 18.95 18.18
CA GLU A 56 28.71 18.44 19.30
C GLU A 56 27.85 17.87 20.41
N GLY A 57 28.32 16.82 21.04
CA GLY A 57 27.61 16.20 22.15
C GLY A 57 28.55 15.62 23.20
N TRP A 58 28.13 15.74 24.45
CA TRP A 58 28.81 15.20 25.62
C TRP A 58 27.94 14.20 26.34
N GLY A 59 28.52 13.18 26.92
CA GLY A 59 27.80 12.16 27.68
C GLY A 59 28.72 11.25 28.46
N ASP A 60 28.17 10.57 29.47
CA ASP A 60 28.91 9.60 30.27
C ASP A 60 29.26 8.34 29.49
N THR A 61 28.60 8.10 28.38
CA THR A 61 28.87 7.00 27.45
C THR A 61 28.96 7.52 26.02
N TYR A 62 29.64 6.76 25.14
CA TYR A 62 29.68 7.06 23.71
C TYR A 62 28.28 7.20 23.12
N SER A 63 27.34 6.31 23.47
CA SER A 63 25.99 6.34 22.95
C SER A 63 25.24 7.62 23.34
N SER A 64 25.36 8.09 24.56
CA SER A 64 24.75 9.34 25.03
C SER A 64 25.36 10.57 24.39
N ALA A 65 26.70 10.61 24.26
CA ALA A 65 27.43 11.69 23.62
C ALA A 65 27.11 11.78 22.12
N ASP A 66 27.09 10.63 21.44
CA ASP A 66 26.75 10.52 20.00
C ASP A 66 25.32 10.95 19.69
N GLN A 67 24.36 10.56 20.54
CA GLN A 67 22.97 11.02 20.41
C GLN A 67 22.84 12.52 20.66
N ALA A 68 23.56 13.07 21.64
CA ALA A 68 23.59 14.51 21.88
C ALA A 68 24.19 15.28 20.69
N ALA A 69 25.30 14.79 20.13
CA ALA A 69 25.93 15.36 18.93
C ALA A 69 25.01 15.30 17.71
N LEU A 70 24.26 14.21 17.54
CA LEU A 70 23.26 14.06 16.48
C LEU A 70 22.13 15.10 16.64
N ASN A 71 21.61 15.28 17.84
CA ASN A 71 20.55 16.25 18.11
C ASN A 71 21.01 17.69 17.85
N ASP A 72 22.24 18.04 18.23
CA ASP A 72 22.83 19.36 17.95
C ASP A 72 23.04 19.57 16.45
N LEU A 73 23.54 18.56 15.73
CA LEU A 73 23.69 18.59 14.27
C LEU A 73 22.34 18.82 13.57
N ILE A 74 21.29 18.10 13.99
CA ILE A 74 19.91 18.26 13.49
C ILE A 74 19.42 19.69 13.68
N SER A 75 19.65 20.25 14.88
CA SER A 75 19.24 21.61 15.20
C SER A 75 19.95 22.63 14.30
N LYS A 76 21.25 22.47 14.07
CA LYS A 76 22.03 23.36 13.21
C LYS A 76 21.67 23.24 11.73
N ILE A 77 21.37 22.03 11.23
CA ILE A 77 20.84 21.82 9.87
C ILE A 77 19.47 22.49 9.75
N SER A 78 18.59 22.28 10.72
CA SER A 78 17.26 22.91 10.73
C SER A 78 17.35 24.43 10.72
N LEU A 79 18.29 25.00 11.47
CA LEU A 79 18.53 26.45 11.49
C LEU A 79 19.09 26.95 10.14
N HIS A 80 20.06 26.25 9.56
CA HIS A 80 20.64 26.54 8.25
C HIS A 80 19.57 26.53 7.16
N VAL A 81 18.71 25.54 7.18
CA VAL A 81 17.58 25.42 6.23
C VAL A 81 16.52 26.50 6.49
N SER A 82 16.14 26.72 7.76
CA SER A 82 15.16 27.77 8.13
C SER A 82 15.61 29.17 7.73
N ASN A 83 16.88 29.49 7.84
CA ASN A 83 17.40 30.79 7.40
C ASN A 83 17.27 30.97 5.87
N SER A 84 17.40 29.89 5.10
CA SER A 84 17.14 29.90 3.65
C SER A 84 15.65 30.05 3.32
N PHE A 85 14.76 29.62 4.21
CA PHE A 85 13.29 29.79 4.07
C PHE A 85 12.82 31.22 4.40
N GLN A 86 13.44 31.90 5.34
CA GLN A 86 13.03 33.27 5.73
C GLN A 86 13.14 34.26 4.60
N ILE A 87 14.01 34.03 3.62
CA ILE A 87 14.15 34.90 2.44
C ILE A 87 12.92 34.80 1.51
N ASN A 88 12.14 33.73 1.60
CA ASN A 88 10.98 33.47 0.72
C ASN A 88 9.61 33.68 1.42
N GLU A 89 9.57 33.85 2.74
CA GLU A 89 8.30 34.12 3.47
C GLU A 89 7.64 35.44 3.07
N GLU A 90 8.38 36.43 2.61
CA GLU A 90 7.82 37.68 2.13
C GLU A 90 7.02 37.55 0.83
N GLU A 91 7.28 36.52 0.01
CA GLU A 91 6.53 36.21 -1.21
C GLU A 91 5.29 35.30 -0.96
N LEU A 92 5.21 34.65 0.19
CA LEU A 92 4.19 33.62 0.49
C LEU A 92 3.00 34.12 1.33
N ASN A 93 2.91 35.42 1.62
CA ASN A 93 1.92 36.02 2.52
C ASN A 93 0.49 36.09 1.96
N THR A 94 0.08 35.14 1.13
CA THR A 94 -1.30 34.99 0.68
C THR A 94 -1.90 33.67 1.15
N ASN A 95 -2.61 33.72 2.29
CA ASN A 95 -3.64 32.77 2.71
C ASN A 95 -3.25 31.28 2.92
N SER A 96 -2.04 30.95 3.32
CA SER A 96 -1.73 29.56 3.64
C SER A 96 -1.67 29.31 5.15
N ASN A 97 -2.58 28.48 5.64
CA ASN A 97 -2.60 27.94 7.01
C ASN A 97 -1.46 26.94 7.29
N PHE A 98 -0.32 27.08 6.62
CA PHE A 98 0.81 26.16 6.74
C PHE A 98 1.98 26.88 7.39
N ASP A 99 2.36 26.46 8.60
CA ASP A 99 3.60 26.89 9.22
C ASP A 99 4.77 26.13 8.58
N SER A 100 5.34 26.72 7.52
CA SER A 100 6.46 26.16 6.75
C SER A 100 7.68 25.90 7.64
N LYS A 101 7.93 26.75 8.63
CA LYS A 101 9.08 26.63 9.55
C LYS A 101 8.94 25.40 10.46
N THR A 102 7.77 25.20 11.05
CA THR A 102 7.48 24.00 11.88
C THR A 102 7.48 22.74 11.03
N ALA A 103 6.96 22.81 9.80
CA ALA A 103 6.97 21.68 8.87
C ALA A 103 8.39 21.27 8.46
N VAL A 104 9.23 22.23 8.12
CA VAL A 104 10.64 21.98 7.78
C VAL A 104 11.38 21.39 8.96
N THR A 105 11.20 21.94 10.15
CA THR A 105 11.83 21.43 11.38
C THR A 105 11.40 20.00 11.67
N SER A 106 10.12 19.67 11.54
CA SER A 106 9.63 18.32 11.78
C SER A 106 10.07 17.33 10.71
N VAL A 107 10.06 17.75 9.45
CA VAL A 107 10.59 16.94 8.34
C VAL A 107 12.09 16.70 8.53
N MET A 108 12.85 17.72 8.92
CA MET A 108 14.26 17.57 9.24
C MET A 108 14.48 16.65 10.44
N ASN A 109 13.65 16.73 11.47
CA ASN A 109 13.73 15.83 12.62
C ASN A 109 13.44 14.36 12.24
N SER A 110 12.43 14.13 11.41
CA SER A 110 12.08 12.78 10.95
C SER A 110 13.10 12.23 9.97
N TYR A 111 13.58 13.07 9.08
CA TYR A 111 14.64 12.75 8.13
C TYR A 111 15.97 12.52 8.82
N ALA A 112 16.28 13.33 9.81
CA ALA A 112 17.48 13.25 10.62
C ALA A 112 17.54 11.94 11.44
N GLN A 113 16.43 11.51 12.01
CA GLN A 113 16.38 10.21 12.68
C GLN A 113 16.59 9.04 11.70
N ALA A 114 16.22 9.18 10.44
CA ALA A 114 16.32 8.11 9.43
C ALA A 114 17.65 8.15 8.63
N THR A 115 18.20 9.34 8.39
CA THR A 115 19.30 9.54 7.41
C THR A 115 20.57 10.10 8.02
N LEU A 116 20.47 11.00 8.99
CA LEU A 116 21.63 11.63 9.63
C LEU A 116 22.34 10.73 10.63
N THR A 117 21.78 9.57 10.95
CA THR A 117 22.50 8.52 11.66
C THR A 117 23.76 8.05 10.90
N ASN A 118 23.83 8.26 9.58
CA ASN A 118 24.99 7.97 8.73
C ASN A 118 25.99 9.13 8.61
N THR A 119 25.79 10.22 9.32
CA THR A 119 26.78 11.30 9.33
C THR A 119 28.08 10.82 9.93
N ASN A 120 29.19 11.38 9.41
CA ASN A 120 30.50 11.08 9.96
C ASN A 120 30.54 11.51 11.43
N ASN A 121 31.19 10.72 12.25
CA ASN A 121 31.46 11.06 13.63
C ASN A 121 32.96 11.01 13.95
N LEU A 122 33.35 11.79 14.93
CA LEU A 122 34.69 11.85 15.45
C LEU A 122 34.60 11.87 16.97
N VAL A 123 35.18 10.88 17.63
CA VAL A 123 35.35 10.90 19.09
C VAL A 123 36.54 11.80 19.42
N ILE A 124 36.28 12.90 20.10
CA ILE A 124 37.28 13.88 20.48
C ILE A 124 37.98 13.46 21.77
N SER A 125 37.21 13.12 22.80
CA SER A 125 37.73 12.64 24.09
C SER A 125 36.82 11.56 24.69
N ASN A 126 37.38 10.76 25.60
CA ASN A 126 36.64 9.73 26.34
C ASN A 126 36.59 10.00 27.87
N ALA A 127 37.28 11.00 28.36
CA ALA A 127 37.33 11.34 29.78
C ALA A 127 37.55 12.86 29.98
N PRO A 128 36.96 13.51 31.01
CA PRO A 128 36.09 12.92 32.04
C PRO A 128 34.69 12.54 31.54
N GLN A 129 34.27 13.06 30.40
CA GLN A 129 33.05 12.68 29.66
C GLN A 129 33.45 12.37 28.22
N THR A 130 32.68 11.50 27.58
CA THR A 130 32.84 11.26 26.14
C THR A 130 32.35 12.49 25.38
N HIS A 131 33.21 13.01 24.49
CA HIS A 131 32.90 14.13 23.59
C HIS A 131 32.92 13.65 22.15
N VAL A 132 31.80 13.85 21.43
CA VAL A 132 31.63 13.40 20.04
C VAL A 132 31.27 14.62 19.17
N LEU A 133 31.91 14.71 18.01
CA LEU A 133 31.54 15.60 16.92
C LEU A 133 30.89 14.79 15.83
N ARG A 134 29.67 15.15 15.41
CA ARG A 134 29.06 14.69 14.17
C ARG A 134 29.11 15.79 13.12
N TYR A 135 29.37 15.43 11.88
CA TYR A 135 29.47 16.41 10.80
C TYR A 135 28.98 15.86 9.46
N ILE A 136 28.48 16.78 8.63
CA ILE A 136 27.97 16.52 7.26
C ILE A 136 28.39 17.68 6.36
N LYS A 137 28.64 17.40 5.10
CA LYS A 137 28.85 18.48 4.12
C LYS A 137 27.52 19.18 3.81
N SER A 138 27.53 20.50 3.72
CA SER A 138 26.37 21.31 3.33
C SER A 138 25.80 20.86 1.96
N SER A 139 26.66 20.43 1.03
CA SER A 139 26.25 19.88 -0.26
C SER A 139 25.48 18.56 -0.16
N GLU A 140 25.71 17.77 0.89
CA GLU A 140 24.95 16.52 1.11
C GLU A 140 23.56 16.83 1.66
N VAL A 141 23.41 17.89 2.45
CA VAL A 141 22.09 18.37 2.89
C VAL A 141 21.24 18.80 1.70
N ILE A 142 21.83 19.47 0.71
CA ILE A 142 21.13 19.87 -0.52
C ILE A 142 20.60 18.65 -1.28
N LYS A 143 21.40 17.59 -1.42
CA LYS A 143 20.97 16.34 -2.07
C LYS A 143 19.71 15.73 -1.44
N ILE A 144 19.55 15.88 -0.14
CA ILE A 144 18.37 15.43 0.59
C ILE A 144 17.08 16.08 0.04
N PHE A 145 17.16 17.38 -0.27
CA PHE A 145 16.02 18.09 -0.86
C PHE A 145 15.79 17.72 -2.33
N ASP A 146 16.85 17.42 -3.08
CA ASP A 146 16.72 16.93 -4.45
C ASP A 146 16.06 15.56 -4.48
N GLU A 147 16.42 14.63 -3.58
CA GLU A 147 15.78 13.33 -3.43
C GLU A 147 14.28 13.46 -3.10
N ARG A 148 13.92 14.41 -2.25
CA ARG A 148 12.52 14.69 -1.94
C ARG A 148 11.77 15.25 -3.14
N LYS A 149 12.40 16.08 -3.95
CA LYS A 149 11.83 16.61 -5.19
C LYS A 149 11.49 15.47 -6.16
N GLU A 150 12.39 14.51 -6.36
CA GLU A 150 12.11 13.33 -7.18
C GLU A 150 10.94 12.51 -6.64
N LYS A 151 10.83 12.36 -5.32
CA LYS A 151 9.69 11.70 -4.68
C LYS A 151 8.36 12.42 -4.96
N VAL A 152 8.36 13.76 -4.96
CA VAL A 152 7.18 14.53 -5.39
C VAL A 152 6.82 14.20 -6.82
N PHE A 153 7.81 14.13 -7.72
CA PHE A 153 7.58 13.77 -9.12
C PHE A 153 7.01 12.37 -9.28
N ASP A 154 7.44 11.41 -8.46
CA ASP A 154 6.91 10.04 -8.47
C ASP A 154 5.44 9.98 -8.02
N TYR A 155 5.07 10.74 -7.00
CA TYR A 155 3.66 10.88 -6.61
C TYR A 155 2.82 11.51 -7.72
N VAL A 156 3.31 12.58 -8.36
CA VAL A 156 2.61 13.22 -9.49
C VAL A 156 2.41 12.23 -10.64
N ARG A 157 3.47 11.54 -11.06
CA ARG A 157 3.39 10.52 -12.12
C ARG A 157 2.41 9.39 -11.76
N SER A 158 2.37 8.99 -10.49
CA SER A 158 1.45 7.97 -10.01
C SER A 158 0.01 8.44 -10.01
N ALA A 159 -0.22 9.70 -9.63
CA ALA A 159 -1.53 10.32 -9.66
C ALA A 159 -2.08 10.42 -11.11
N MET A 160 -1.27 10.90 -12.05
CA MET A 160 -1.67 11.00 -13.46
C MET A 160 -2.06 9.63 -14.03
N ARG A 161 -1.24 8.60 -13.79
CA ARG A 161 -1.55 7.23 -14.25
C ARG A 161 -2.81 6.65 -13.61
N ALA A 162 -3.10 7.01 -12.35
CA ALA A 162 -4.32 6.58 -11.68
C ALA A 162 -5.54 7.31 -12.25
N GLU A 163 -5.44 8.60 -12.51
CA GLU A 163 -6.48 9.42 -13.14
C GLU A 163 -6.87 8.89 -14.52
N GLU A 164 -5.89 8.58 -15.39
CA GLU A 164 -6.11 7.99 -16.72
C GLU A 164 -6.96 6.70 -16.66
N LYS A 165 -6.90 5.98 -15.54
CA LYS A 165 -7.64 4.74 -15.31
C LYS A 165 -8.90 4.93 -14.48
N ALA A 166 -9.32 6.15 -14.26
CA ALA A 166 -10.44 6.53 -13.37
C ALA A 166 -10.34 5.92 -11.94
N LYS A 167 -9.13 5.61 -11.48
CA LYS A 167 -8.83 5.25 -10.08
C LYS A 167 -8.71 6.53 -9.26
N ILE A 168 -9.84 7.11 -8.94
CA ILE A 168 -9.90 8.46 -8.41
C ILE A 168 -9.38 8.53 -6.98
N ASP A 169 -9.59 7.50 -6.17
CA ASP A 169 -9.01 7.37 -4.83
C ASP A 169 -7.48 7.41 -4.88
N ASP A 170 -6.85 6.67 -5.78
CA ASP A 170 -5.41 6.66 -5.96
C ASP A 170 -4.89 7.99 -6.53
N ALA A 171 -5.61 8.58 -7.48
CA ALA A 171 -5.23 9.87 -8.08
C ALA A 171 -5.25 11.00 -7.04
N LEU A 172 -6.35 11.17 -6.32
CA LEU A 172 -6.51 12.20 -5.29
C LEU A 172 -5.48 12.04 -4.17
N ARG A 173 -5.28 10.81 -3.68
CA ARG A 173 -4.28 10.51 -2.65
C ARG A 173 -2.88 10.94 -3.08
N ASN A 174 -2.43 10.51 -4.26
CA ASN A 174 -1.09 10.80 -4.72
C ASN A 174 -0.90 12.29 -5.06
N TYR A 175 -1.90 12.96 -5.64
CA TYR A 175 -1.84 14.41 -5.85
C TYR A 175 -1.78 15.16 -4.52
N TYR A 176 -2.61 14.80 -3.54
CA TYR A 176 -2.63 15.50 -2.26
C TYR A 176 -1.32 15.31 -1.48
N TRP A 177 -0.77 14.10 -1.48
CA TRP A 177 0.53 13.81 -0.87
C TRP A 177 1.67 14.55 -1.60
N ALA A 178 1.65 14.59 -2.92
CA ALA A 178 2.59 15.38 -3.70
C ALA A 178 2.48 16.88 -3.35
N PHE A 179 1.26 17.40 -3.18
CA PHE A 179 1.00 18.79 -2.79
C PHE A 179 1.56 19.11 -1.40
N ALA A 180 1.29 18.24 -0.41
CA ALA A 180 1.85 18.41 0.93
C ALA A 180 3.39 18.37 0.90
N MET A 181 3.96 17.41 0.16
CA MET A 181 5.41 17.24 0.04
C MET A 181 6.07 18.42 -0.69
N VAL A 182 5.52 18.93 -1.80
CA VAL A 182 6.11 20.05 -2.53
C VAL A 182 6.14 21.31 -1.67
N ARG A 183 5.09 21.53 -0.87
CA ARG A 183 5.03 22.68 0.06
C ARG A 183 6.03 22.59 1.20
N SER A 184 6.55 21.39 1.49
CA SER A 184 7.59 21.17 2.49
C SER A 184 9.02 21.26 1.92
N LEU A 185 9.19 21.57 0.63
CA LEU A 185 10.50 21.81 0.01
C LEU A 185 11.02 23.22 0.32
N GLN A 186 12.35 23.39 0.24
CA GLN A 186 13.01 24.67 0.51
C GLN A 186 12.54 25.79 -0.43
N TYR A 187 12.30 25.47 -1.70
CA TYR A 187 11.86 26.43 -2.73
C TYR A 187 10.62 25.88 -3.48
N PRO A 188 9.45 25.81 -2.83
CA PRO A 188 8.27 25.20 -3.44
C PRO A 188 7.83 25.89 -4.72
N ASN A 189 7.98 27.23 -4.80
CA ASN A 189 7.62 28.04 -5.95
C ASN A 189 8.60 27.94 -7.13
N SER A 190 9.67 27.14 -7.01
CA SER A 190 10.60 26.87 -8.10
C SER A 190 10.48 25.45 -8.69
N VAL A 191 9.66 24.60 -8.05
CA VAL A 191 9.55 23.20 -8.43
C VAL A 191 8.67 23.06 -9.66
N LYS A 192 9.32 22.78 -10.79
CA LYS A 192 8.66 22.55 -12.08
C LYS A 192 8.89 21.10 -12.52
N MET A 193 7.89 20.57 -13.20
CA MET A 193 7.94 19.26 -13.83
C MET A 193 7.46 19.38 -15.27
N ASP A 194 8.11 18.66 -16.19
CA ASP A 194 7.62 18.53 -17.56
C ASP A 194 6.39 17.62 -17.57
N ILE A 195 5.26 18.16 -18.00
CA ILE A 195 3.99 17.47 -18.13
C ILE A 195 3.47 17.80 -19.53
N ASP A 196 3.39 16.78 -20.37
CA ASP A 196 2.95 16.88 -21.77
C ASP A 196 3.74 17.92 -22.60
N GLY A 197 5.05 18.05 -22.33
CA GLY A 197 5.95 18.98 -23.01
C GLY A 197 5.90 20.41 -22.46
N GLU A 198 5.16 20.67 -21.38
CA GLU A 198 5.10 21.97 -20.73
C GLU A 198 5.67 21.93 -19.29
N GLN A 199 6.46 22.97 -18.96
CA GLN A 199 7.01 23.12 -17.61
C GLN A 199 5.93 23.65 -16.65
N ARG A 200 5.29 22.74 -15.90
CA ARG A 200 4.24 23.09 -14.93
C ARG A 200 4.83 23.35 -13.55
N LEU A 201 4.42 24.44 -12.93
CA LEU A 201 4.77 24.78 -11.55
C LEU A 201 3.90 23.98 -10.59
N LEU A 202 4.49 23.01 -9.88
CA LEU A 202 3.71 21.98 -9.16
C LEU A 202 2.88 22.55 -8.01
N VAL A 203 3.35 23.57 -7.31
CA VAL A 203 2.63 24.16 -6.15
C VAL A 203 1.27 24.75 -6.54
N THR A 204 1.10 25.16 -7.79
CA THR A 204 -0.17 25.70 -8.34
C THR A 204 -0.89 24.66 -9.19
N TRP A 205 -0.16 23.87 -9.95
CA TRP A 205 -0.72 22.90 -10.87
C TRP A 205 -1.43 21.74 -10.14
N ILE A 206 -0.83 21.19 -9.06
CA ILE A 206 -1.42 20.05 -8.34
C ILE A 206 -2.80 20.39 -7.73
N PRO A 207 -2.98 21.51 -7.00
CA PRO A 207 -4.31 21.90 -6.53
C PRO A 207 -5.34 22.08 -7.65
N GLN A 208 -4.92 22.62 -8.81
CA GLN A 208 -5.79 22.74 -9.98
C GLN A 208 -6.24 21.36 -10.50
N GLN A 209 -5.34 20.36 -10.53
CA GLN A 209 -5.69 18.99 -10.94
C GLN A 209 -6.67 18.35 -9.96
N ILE A 210 -6.46 18.51 -8.65
CA ILE A 210 -7.41 18.01 -7.63
C ILE A 210 -8.79 18.64 -7.84
N GLU A 211 -8.86 19.96 -8.03
CA GLU A 211 -10.13 20.68 -8.26
C GLU A 211 -10.76 20.29 -9.60
N GLU A 212 -9.96 20.04 -10.64
CA GLU A 212 -10.44 19.53 -11.93
C GLU A 212 -11.05 18.15 -11.79
N ILE A 213 -10.38 17.23 -11.09
CA ILE A 213 -10.93 15.90 -10.81
C ILE A 213 -12.28 16.03 -10.12
N MET A 214 -12.36 16.80 -9.03
CA MET A 214 -13.57 16.97 -8.26
C MET A 214 -14.70 17.63 -9.05
N SER A 215 -14.39 18.56 -9.94
CA SER A 215 -15.37 19.23 -10.81
C SER A 215 -15.94 18.31 -11.88
N ASN A 216 -15.19 17.28 -12.27
CA ASN A 216 -15.62 16.29 -13.27
C ASN A 216 -16.25 15.05 -12.64
N LEU A 217 -16.38 14.99 -11.32
CA LEU A 217 -17.12 13.95 -10.62
C LEU A 217 -18.61 14.27 -10.63
N SER A 218 -19.45 13.26 -10.87
CA SER A 218 -20.89 13.35 -10.72
C SER A 218 -21.40 12.14 -9.94
N THR A 219 -22.31 12.38 -8.98
CA THR A 219 -22.90 11.34 -8.16
C THR A 219 -24.41 11.47 -8.20
N GLN A 220 -25.10 10.37 -8.50
CA GLN A 220 -26.53 10.27 -8.59
C GLN A 220 -27.05 9.07 -7.80
N ILE A 221 -28.30 9.15 -7.36
CA ILE A 221 -29.00 8.02 -6.73
C ILE A 221 -29.51 7.09 -7.83
N ALA A 222 -29.05 5.85 -7.81
CA ALA A 222 -29.47 4.79 -8.71
C ALA A 222 -30.71 4.05 -8.21
N SER A 223 -30.78 3.78 -6.90
CA SER A 223 -31.95 3.15 -6.28
C SER A 223 -32.02 3.45 -4.78
N LYS A 224 -33.23 3.32 -4.22
CA LYS A 224 -33.48 3.42 -2.78
C LYS A 224 -34.35 2.24 -2.37
N ASP A 225 -33.89 1.49 -1.36
CA ASP A 225 -34.65 0.40 -0.74
C ASP A 225 -34.60 0.58 0.79
N GLY A 226 -35.69 1.08 1.35
CA GLY A 226 -35.74 1.44 2.76
C GLY A 226 -34.67 2.48 3.13
N ASN A 227 -33.74 2.07 4.00
CA ASN A 227 -32.62 2.91 4.45
C ASN A 227 -31.36 2.76 3.57
N ASP A 228 -31.35 1.80 2.65
CA ASP A 228 -30.25 1.53 1.76
C ASP A 228 -30.39 2.30 0.44
N ILE A 229 -29.35 3.03 0.09
CA ILE A 229 -29.30 3.83 -1.13
C ILE A 229 -28.10 3.35 -1.95
N ASN A 230 -28.35 3.06 -3.23
CA ASN A 230 -27.29 2.80 -4.19
C ASN A 230 -26.99 4.08 -4.96
N LEU A 231 -25.72 4.38 -5.10
CA LEU A 231 -25.20 5.53 -5.83
C LEU A 231 -24.55 5.08 -7.11
N PHE A 232 -24.58 5.94 -8.13
CA PHE A 232 -23.77 5.80 -9.31
C PHE A 232 -22.86 7.01 -9.46
N ILE A 233 -21.54 6.75 -9.47
CA ILE A 233 -20.49 7.78 -9.45
C ILE A 233 -19.71 7.71 -10.75
N LYS A 234 -19.60 8.85 -11.44
CA LYS A 234 -18.93 8.97 -12.73
C LYS A 234 -17.82 10.02 -12.66
N TYR A 235 -16.79 9.81 -13.44
CA TYR A 235 -15.73 10.76 -13.72
C TYR A 235 -15.62 11.01 -15.23
N LYS A 236 -15.68 12.28 -15.64
CA LYS A 236 -15.69 12.67 -17.07
C LYS A 236 -16.73 11.90 -17.90
N GLY A 237 -17.89 11.58 -17.29
CA GLY A 237 -18.99 10.87 -17.93
C GLY A 237 -18.93 9.35 -17.87
N GLU A 238 -17.80 8.75 -17.52
CA GLU A 238 -17.61 7.31 -17.39
C GLU A 238 -17.64 6.85 -15.92
N PRO A 239 -18.03 5.59 -15.62
CA PRO A 239 -17.99 5.07 -14.26
C PRO A 239 -16.60 5.17 -13.66
N VAL A 240 -16.48 5.64 -12.41
CA VAL A 240 -15.20 5.59 -11.71
C VAL A 240 -14.79 4.14 -11.47
N THR A 241 -13.49 3.82 -11.65
CA THR A 241 -12.98 2.49 -11.28
C THR A 241 -12.99 2.33 -9.76
N SER A 242 -12.58 3.37 -9.03
CA SER A 242 -12.63 3.43 -7.57
C SER A 242 -12.64 4.87 -7.07
N ILE A 243 -13.35 5.11 -5.97
CA ILE A 243 -13.36 6.38 -5.23
C ILE A 243 -13.79 6.15 -3.79
N ASP A 244 -13.19 6.87 -2.87
CA ASP A 244 -13.54 6.83 -1.46
C ASP A 244 -14.31 8.09 -1.03
N TYR A 245 -15.30 7.91 -0.16
CA TYR A 245 -16.14 9.00 0.32
C TYR A 245 -16.71 8.73 1.71
N THR A 246 -17.13 9.80 2.37
CA THR A 246 -17.99 9.77 3.55
C THR A 246 -19.31 10.45 3.23
N TYR A 247 -20.36 10.18 3.99
CA TYR A 247 -21.62 10.89 3.83
C TYR A 247 -22.11 11.44 5.18
N PHE A 248 -22.85 12.52 5.11
CA PHE A 248 -23.54 13.10 6.25
C PHE A 248 -25.00 12.68 6.22
N ASP A 249 -25.48 12.06 7.31
CA ASP A 249 -26.84 11.52 7.42
C ASP A 249 -27.83 12.51 8.08
N GLY A 250 -27.47 13.78 8.17
CA GLY A 250 -28.24 14.80 8.85
C GLY A 250 -27.85 14.99 10.32
N GLN A 251 -27.07 14.09 10.90
CA GLN A 251 -26.61 14.16 12.30
C GLN A 251 -25.11 13.98 12.43
N THR A 252 -24.54 12.97 11.77
CA THR A 252 -23.12 12.64 11.85
C THR A 252 -22.57 12.25 10.49
N TRP A 253 -21.25 12.40 10.34
CA TRP A 253 -20.52 11.84 9.21
C TRP A 253 -20.34 10.34 9.40
N SER A 254 -20.47 9.60 8.30
CA SER A 254 -20.25 8.16 8.27
C SER A 254 -18.76 7.81 8.39
N ASN A 255 -18.46 6.52 8.58
CA ASN A 255 -17.15 5.97 8.26
C ASN A 255 -16.86 6.08 6.76
N LEU A 256 -15.64 5.71 6.35
CA LEU A 256 -15.22 5.73 4.97
C LEU A 256 -15.91 4.62 4.16
N TYR A 257 -16.41 4.98 2.98
CA TYR A 257 -17.02 4.10 1.99
C TYR A 257 -16.18 4.10 0.73
N SER A 258 -16.01 2.93 0.10
CA SER A 258 -15.33 2.78 -1.18
C SER A 258 -16.33 2.33 -2.24
N ALA A 259 -16.48 3.14 -3.28
CA ALA A 259 -17.20 2.75 -4.49
C ALA A 259 -16.25 2.03 -5.46
N LYS A 260 -16.83 1.17 -6.29
CA LYS A 260 -16.13 0.41 -7.32
C LYS A 260 -16.98 0.33 -8.59
N ASP A 261 -16.33 0.51 -9.74
CA ASP A 261 -16.96 0.46 -11.07
C ASP A 261 -18.24 1.31 -11.15
N GLY A 262 -18.18 2.52 -10.59
CA GLY A 262 -19.28 3.46 -10.46
C GLY A 262 -20.25 3.18 -9.31
N MET A 263 -20.27 1.97 -8.75
CA MET A 263 -21.25 1.55 -7.74
C MET A 263 -20.82 1.97 -6.34
N GLY A 264 -21.61 2.82 -5.71
CA GLY A 264 -21.47 3.26 -4.32
C GLY A 264 -22.71 2.94 -3.50
N ILE A 265 -22.60 3.04 -2.18
CA ILE A 265 -23.68 2.76 -1.25
C ILE A 265 -23.76 3.82 -0.15
N VAL A 266 -24.96 4.05 0.35
CA VAL A 266 -25.24 4.78 1.60
C VAL A 266 -26.21 3.93 2.42
N GLU A 267 -25.93 3.80 3.70
CA GLU A 267 -26.78 3.08 4.65
C GLU A 267 -27.26 4.06 5.73
N LEU A 268 -28.46 4.56 5.59
CA LEU A 268 -29.06 5.47 6.57
C LEU A 268 -29.44 4.71 7.84
N ARG A 269 -29.32 5.38 8.98
CA ARG A 269 -29.80 4.80 10.24
C ARG A 269 -31.33 4.77 10.25
N PRO A 270 -31.95 3.72 10.83
CA PRO A 270 -33.41 3.68 10.97
C PRO A 270 -33.93 4.92 11.73
N GLY A 271 -34.99 5.53 11.21
CA GLY A 271 -35.63 6.69 11.82
C GLY A 271 -34.93 8.03 11.58
N VAL A 272 -33.87 8.07 10.78
CA VAL A 272 -33.25 9.33 10.35
C VAL A 272 -34.04 9.86 9.15
N ASP A 273 -34.66 11.02 9.34
CA ASP A 273 -35.31 11.79 8.27
C ASP A 273 -34.28 12.73 7.65
N VAL A 274 -33.80 12.36 6.46
CA VAL A 274 -32.79 13.15 5.76
C VAL A 274 -33.41 13.73 4.49
N ASN A 275 -33.65 15.04 4.52
CA ASN A 275 -34.17 15.78 3.35
C ASN A 275 -33.12 16.00 2.28
N SER A 276 -31.81 15.92 2.64
CA SER A 276 -30.69 15.99 1.71
C SER A 276 -29.55 15.12 2.17
N LEU A 277 -28.92 14.45 1.23
CA LEU A 277 -27.71 13.66 1.45
C LEU A 277 -26.52 14.49 1.00
N GLN A 278 -25.51 14.60 1.86
CA GLN A 278 -24.24 15.22 1.52
C GLN A 278 -23.13 14.16 1.51
N LEU A 279 -22.39 14.09 0.43
CA LEU A 279 -21.18 13.28 0.31
C LEU A 279 -19.94 14.17 0.36
N LYS A 280 -18.89 13.67 0.98
CA LYS A 280 -17.55 14.26 0.93
C LYS A 280 -16.58 13.22 0.39
N TYR A 281 -15.95 13.51 -0.73
CA TYR A 281 -14.91 12.64 -1.30
C TYR A 281 -13.66 12.71 -0.45
N GLU A 282 -13.02 11.56 -0.22
CA GLU A 282 -11.74 11.48 0.46
C GLU A 282 -10.61 11.90 -0.49
N TYR A 283 -9.70 12.72 -0.03
CA TYR A 283 -8.54 13.17 -0.80
C TYR A 283 -7.26 13.32 0.03
N GLU A 284 -7.38 13.40 1.36
CA GLU A 284 -6.23 13.61 2.24
C GLU A 284 -5.49 12.30 2.52
N TYR A 285 -6.24 11.23 2.75
CA TYR A 285 -5.71 9.91 3.09
C TYR A 285 -4.67 9.95 4.22
N ALA A 286 -4.95 10.79 5.23
CA ALA A 286 -4.05 11.03 6.35
C ALA A 286 -3.77 9.77 7.18
N ASP A 287 -4.71 8.83 7.23
CA ASP A 287 -4.56 7.54 7.91
C ASP A 287 -3.66 6.55 7.14
N GLN A 288 -3.39 6.81 5.87
CA GLN A 288 -2.56 5.95 5.01
C GLN A 288 -1.13 6.49 4.82
N CYS A 289 -0.83 7.71 5.25
CA CYS A 289 0.50 8.32 5.08
C CYS A 289 1.62 7.62 5.86
N GLN A 290 1.28 6.71 6.79
CA GLN A 290 2.22 5.88 7.57
C GLN A 290 3.09 4.95 6.69
N ILE A 291 2.72 4.72 5.44
CA ILE A 291 3.55 3.96 4.48
C ILE A 291 4.93 4.59 4.30
N ASP A 292 5.02 5.89 4.51
CA ASP A 292 6.26 6.66 4.40
C ASP A 292 6.40 7.62 5.59
N LYS A 293 7.46 7.44 6.40
CA LYS A 293 7.67 8.25 7.61
C LYS A 293 7.90 9.74 7.32
N GLU A 294 8.50 10.06 6.20
CA GLU A 294 8.72 11.43 5.78
C GLU A 294 7.38 12.08 5.41
N LEU A 295 6.58 11.38 4.60
CA LEU A 295 5.23 11.80 4.27
C LEU A 295 4.36 11.94 5.52
N GLU A 296 4.39 10.94 6.43
CA GLU A 296 3.66 10.98 7.71
C GLU A 296 3.97 12.25 8.49
N SER A 297 5.26 12.60 8.59
CA SER A 297 5.70 13.80 9.31
C SER A 297 5.23 15.09 8.65
N VAL A 298 5.24 15.14 7.32
CA VAL A 298 4.70 16.28 6.57
C VAL A 298 3.19 16.39 6.77
N MET A 299 2.47 15.28 6.63
CA MET A 299 1.01 15.25 6.75
C MET A 299 0.50 15.61 8.14
N GLN A 300 1.23 15.30 9.21
CA GLN A 300 0.89 15.71 10.58
C GLN A 300 0.88 17.23 10.76
N LEU A 301 1.66 17.95 9.98
CA LEU A 301 1.81 19.40 10.05
C LEU A 301 1.03 20.14 8.97
N PHE A 302 0.73 19.43 7.87
CA PHE A 302 -0.01 20.00 6.77
C PHE A 302 -1.47 20.20 7.16
N LYS A 303 -1.87 21.46 7.36
CA LYS A 303 -3.27 21.81 7.56
C LYS A 303 -3.95 21.80 6.21
N GLY A 304 -4.87 20.86 6.01
CA GLY A 304 -5.52 20.59 4.73
C GLY A 304 -6.12 21.85 4.09
N THR A 305 -6.01 21.93 2.77
CA THR A 305 -6.68 22.95 1.97
C THR A 305 -8.05 22.42 1.58
N PRO A 306 -9.15 23.07 1.96
CA PRO A 306 -10.47 22.64 1.53
C PRO A 306 -10.64 22.89 0.02
N PHE A 307 -11.08 21.85 -0.71
CA PHE A 307 -11.43 21.96 -2.12
C PHE A 307 -12.94 22.16 -2.26
N LYS A 308 -13.36 23.10 -3.13
CA LYS A 308 -14.76 23.53 -3.25
C LYS A 308 -15.69 22.41 -3.65
N ASN A 309 -15.27 21.56 -4.58
CA ASN A 309 -16.10 20.50 -5.12
C ASN A 309 -15.88 19.13 -4.42
N ALA A 310 -15.16 19.13 -3.27
CA ALA A 310 -14.97 17.90 -2.48
C ALA A 310 -16.27 17.39 -1.85
N SER A 311 -17.26 18.25 -1.69
CA SER A 311 -18.56 17.89 -1.11
C SER A 311 -19.68 18.10 -2.13
N VAL A 312 -20.55 17.10 -2.24
CA VAL A 312 -21.69 17.10 -3.15
C VAL A 312 -22.96 16.90 -2.36
N TYR A 313 -23.96 17.78 -2.61
CA TYR A 313 -25.31 17.62 -2.07
C TYR A 313 -26.16 16.83 -3.05
N ILE A 314 -26.78 15.76 -2.56
CA ILE A 314 -27.76 14.98 -3.32
C ILE A 314 -29.12 15.26 -2.68
N ASN A 315 -29.89 16.11 -3.33
CA ASN A 315 -31.15 16.61 -2.79
C ASN A 315 -32.32 15.61 -2.97
N ASN A 316 -33.32 15.73 -2.08
CA ASN A 316 -34.65 15.13 -2.19
C ASN A 316 -34.71 13.60 -2.17
N LEU A 317 -34.09 12.96 -1.17
CA LEU A 317 -34.19 11.52 -0.94
C LEU A 317 -35.62 10.98 -0.85
N ASP A 318 -36.56 11.81 -0.40
CA ASP A 318 -37.95 11.42 -0.17
C ASP A 318 -38.87 11.56 -1.41
N LYS A 319 -38.42 12.20 -2.48
CA LYS A 319 -39.19 12.35 -3.71
C LYS A 319 -38.85 11.24 -4.68
N LYS A 320 -39.89 10.67 -5.32
CA LYS A 320 -39.70 9.69 -6.42
C LYS A 320 -38.80 10.20 -7.55
N SER A 321 -38.73 11.52 -7.70
CA SER A 321 -37.84 12.19 -8.68
C SER A 321 -36.36 12.23 -8.27
N ALA A 322 -35.99 11.78 -7.07
CA ALA A 322 -34.58 11.74 -6.60
C ALA A 322 -33.78 10.60 -7.23
N VAL A 323 -34.46 9.54 -7.70
CA VAL A 323 -33.80 8.42 -8.39
C VAL A 323 -33.62 8.77 -9.86
N SER A 324 -32.39 8.89 -10.31
CA SER A 324 -32.09 9.11 -11.72
C SER A 324 -32.36 7.85 -12.52
N SER A 325 -33.21 7.94 -13.54
CA SER A 325 -33.50 6.82 -14.45
C SER A 325 -32.27 6.40 -15.26
N GLU A 326 -31.41 7.36 -15.59
CA GLU A 326 -30.13 7.12 -16.26
C GLU A 326 -29.19 6.39 -15.32
N ALA A 327 -28.94 6.93 -14.12
CA ALA A 327 -28.08 6.30 -13.11
C ALA A 327 -28.57 4.91 -12.74
N LYS A 328 -29.88 4.71 -12.64
CA LYS A 328 -30.48 3.38 -12.42
C LYS A 328 -30.11 2.42 -13.53
N LYS A 329 -30.29 2.82 -14.78
CA LYS A 329 -29.97 1.99 -15.95
C LYS A 329 -28.49 1.67 -16.03
N GLU A 330 -27.63 2.65 -15.82
CA GLU A 330 -26.19 2.47 -15.84
C GLU A 330 -25.71 1.58 -14.67
N PHE A 331 -26.26 1.78 -13.48
CA PHE A 331 -26.02 0.92 -12.33
C PHE A 331 -26.43 -0.53 -12.60
N GLU A 332 -27.65 -0.74 -13.13
CA GLU A 332 -28.13 -2.07 -13.51
C GLU A 332 -27.26 -2.70 -14.61
N ASN A 333 -26.75 -1.91 -15.54
CA ASN A 333 -25.80 -2.38 -16.54
C ASN A 333 -24.48 -2.77 -15.89
N SER A 334 -23.93 -1.99 -14.96
CA SER A 334 -22.70 -2.32 -14.24
C SER A 334 -22.85 -3.59 -13.39
N VAL A 335 -24.04 -3.83 -12.83
CA VAL A 335 -24.35 -5.10 -12.15
C VAL A 335 -24.39 -6.29 -13.14
N LYS A 336 -24.76 -6.05 -14.40
CA LYS A 336 -24.94 -7.09 -15.42
C LYS A 336 -23.67 -7.38 -16.24
N THR A 337 -22.76 -6.41 -16.30
CA THR A 337 -21.69 -6.44 -17.32
C THR A 337 -20.40 -7.01 -16.78
N GLU A 338 -20.20 -8.31 -16.92
CA GLU A 338 -18.88 -8.74 -17.42
C GLU A 338 -18.89 -8.56 -18.94
N SER A 339 -17.90 -7.84 -19.47
CA SER A 339 -17.65 -7.83 -20.91
C SER A 339 -17.23 -9.24 -21.33
N THR A 340 -18.20 -10.05 -21.66
CA THR A 340 -18.04 -11.48 -21.97
C THR A 340 -17.68 -11.71 -23.43
N ALA A 341 -17.52 -10.64 -24.21
CA ALA A 341 -17.29 -10.68 -25.65
C ALA A 341 -16.13 -11.59 -26.10
N ASN A 342 -15.22 -11.95 -25.17
CA ASN A 342 -14.05 -12.76 -25.46
C ASN A 342 -14.03 -14.12 -24.74
N LEU A 343 -15.14 -14.54 -24.13
CA LEU A 343 -15.25 -15.82 -23.41
C LEU A 343 -16.43 -16.68 -23.89
N GLU A 344 -16.93 -16.42 -25.08
CA GLU A 344 -18.10 -17.11 -25.65
C GLU A 344 -17.96 -18.64 -25.71
N THR A 345 -16.70 -19.14 -25.83
CA THR A 345 -16.44 -20.57 -25.84
C THR A 345 -16.72 -21.27 -24.51
N LEU A 346 -16.72 -20.52 -23.40
CA LEU A 346 -16.94 -21.03 -22.05
C LEU A 346 -18.39 -20.89 -21.55
N THR A 347 -19.26 -20.22 -22.29
CA THR A 347 -20.64 -19.93 -21.85
C THR A 347 -21.60 -21.11 -22.02
N LYS A 348 -21.21 -22.17 -22.71
CA LYS A 348 -22.02 -23.38 -22.85
C LYS A 348 -21.91 -24.24 -21.60
N VAL A 349 -22.74 -23.94 -20.61
CA VAL A 349 -22.75 -24.63 -19.32
C VAL A 349 -23.89 -25.65 -19.32
N ASN A 350 -23.55 -26.90 -19.04
CA ASN A 350 -24.56 -27.92 -18.75
C ASN A 350 -25.22 -27.61 -17.41
N ASP A 351 -26.54 -27.89 -17.30
CA ASP A 351 -27.31 -27.70 -16.06
C ASP A 351 -27.37 -26.24 -15.54
N GLU A 352 -27.19 -25.23 -16.42
CA GLU A 352 -27.22 -23.80 -16.06
C GLU A 352 -28.49 -23.45 -15.25
N LYS A 353 -29.64 -24.00 -15.61
CA LYS A 353 -30.89 -23.76 -14.90
C LYS A 353 -30.81 -24.20 -13.44
N GLN A 354 -30.23 -25.37 -13.16
CA GLN A 354 -30.11 -25.90 -11.81
C GLN A 354 -29.10 -25.06 -10.99
N LEU A 355 -28.00 -24.63 -11.59
CA LEU A 355 -27.03 -23.74 -10.96
C LEU A 355 -27.64 -22.36 -10.65
N ALA A 356 -28.46 -21.84 -11.54
CA ALA A 356 -29.22 -20.61 -11.33
C ALA A 356 -30.25 -20.71 -10.19
N GLU A 357 -30.89 -21.85 -10.02
CA GLU A 357 -31.77 -22.13 -8.87
C GLU A 357 -31.01 -22.13 -7.56
N ILE A 358 -29.80 -22.73 -7.51
CA ILE A 358 -28.92 -22.71 -6.33
C ILE A 358 -28.49 -21.27 -6.03
N MET A 359 -28.01 -20.52 -7.03
CA MET A 359 -27.61 -19.13 -6.84
C MET A 359 -28.78 -18.25 -6.38
N THR A 360 -29.99 -18.49 -6.88
CA THR A 360 -31.19 -17.78 -6.44
C THR A 360 -31.47 -18.03 -4.96
N ARG A 361 -31.31 -19.26 -4.47
CA ARG A 361 -31.43 -19.58 -3.03
C ARG A 361 -30.38 -18.82 -2.22
N VAL A 362 -29.11 -18.85 -2.65
CA VAL A 362 -28.01 -18.16 -1.98
C VAL A 362 -28.26 -16.64 -1.94
N VAL A 363 -28.63 -16.04 -3.07
CA VAL A 363 -28.94 -14.61 -3.16
C VAL A 363 -30.12 -14.24 -2.23
N ASN A 364 -31.16 -15.03 -2.18
CA ASN A 364 -32.31 -14.80 -1.29
C ASN A 364 -31.92 -14.95 0.21
N ALA A 365 -31.03 -15.88 0.53
CA ALA A 365 -30.50 -16.02 1.90
C ALA A 365 -29.71 -14.77 2.32
N ILE A 366 -28.89 -14.23 1.42
CA ILE A 366 -28.11 -12.99 1.67
C ILE A 366 -29.06 -11.80 1.84
N LYS A 367 -30.08 -11.63 0.94
CA LYS A 367 -31.09 -10.57 1.04
C LYS A 367 -31.84 -10.62 2.38
N ALA A 368 -32.21 -11.82 2.80
CA ALA A 368 -32.92 -12.04 4.05
C ALA A 368 -32.02 -12.05 5.29
N LYS A 369 -30.69 -11.94 5.12
CA LYS A 369 -29.68 -12.14 6.20
C LYS A 369 -29.82 -13.48 6.93
N LYS A 370 -30.32 -14.50 6.24
CA LYS A 370 -30.50 -15.87 6.74
C LYS A 370 -29.42 -16.80 6.14
N TYR A 371 -28.18 -16.48 6.41
CA TYR A 371 -27.03 -17.14 5.78
C TYR A 371 -26.99 -18.66 5.97
N ASP A 372 -27.39 -19.16 7.14
CA ASP A 372 -27.36 -20.60 7.44
C ASP A 372 -28.49 -21.42 6.71
N SER A 373 -29.43 -20.75 6.04
CA SER A 373 -30.55 -21.42 5.37
C SER A 373 -30.17 -22.13 4.07
N VAL A 374 -28.91 -22.03 3.65
CA VAL A 374 -28.40 -22.56 2.38
C VAL A 374 -27.13 -23.39 2.55
N ASP A 375 -26.83 -23.84 3.76
CA ASP A 375 -25.65 -24.63 4.07
C ASP A 375 -25.53 -25.88 3.17
N ASP A 376 -26.66 -26.47 2.76
CA ASP A 376 -26.74 -27.59 1.83
C ASP A 376 -26.27 -27.31 0.40
N CYS A 377 -26.22 -26.02 0.01
CA CYS A 377 -25.74 -25.60 -1.30
C CYS A 377 -24.19 -25.64 -1.43
N PHE A 378 -23.49 -25.85 -0.34
CA PHE A 378 -22.04 -25.72 -0.28
C PHE A 378 -21.34 -27.05 0.04
N SER A 379 -20.10 -27.19 -0.44
CA SER A 379 -19.15 -28.14 0.15
C SER A 379 -18.68 -27.64 1.53
N ALA A 380 -17.93 -28.44 2.28
CA ALA A 380 -17.41 -28.01 3.58
C ALA A 380 -16.53 -26.76 3.47
N ASP A 381 -15.61 -26.74 2.51
CA ASP A 381 -14.70 -25.61 2.28
C ASP A 381 -15.44 -24.38 1.76
N GLY A 382 -16.36 -24.58 0.80
CA GLY A 382 -17.20 -23.52 0.27
C GLY A 382 -18.05 -22.86 1.36
N LEU A 383 -18.60 -23.64 2.27
CA LEU A 383 -19.39 -23.16 3.40
C LEU A 383 -18.56 -22.31 4.37
N GLU A 384 -17.35 -22.77 4.67
CA GLU A 384 -16.44 -21.99 5.52
C GLU A 384 -16.13 -20.63 4.89
N MET A 385 -15.80 -20.61 3.59
CA MET A 385 -15.54 -19.35 2.85
C MET A 385 -16.78 -18.47 2.80
N TYR A 386 -17.94 -19.03 2.53
CA TYR A 386 -19.21 -18.32 2.54
C TYR A 386 -19.48 -17.64 3.88
N LYS A 387 -19.32 -18.37 4.99
CA LYS A 387 -19.51 -17.82 6.33
C LYS A 387 -18.50 -16.74 6.67
N LYS A 388 -17.23 -16.96 6.36
CA LYS A 388 -16.16 -15.98 6.61
C LYS A 388 -16.30 -14.71 5.73
N LEU A 389 -16.68 -14.87 4.49
CA LEU A 389 -16.73 -13.75 3.54
C LEU A 389 -18.07 -13.03 3.60
N LEU A 390 -19.16 -13.75 3.42
CA LEU A 390 -20.48 -13.16 3.23
C LEU A 390 -21.24 -12.94 4.53
N SER A 391 -21.31 -13.94 5.39
CA SER A 391 -22.03 -13.81 6.67
C SER A 391 -21.27 -12.87 7.64
N TYR A 392 -20.00 -13.10 7.91
CA TYR A 392 -19.20 -12.24 8.77
C TYR A 392 -18.98 -10.84 8.17
N GLY A 393 -18.82 -10.75 6.84
CA GLY A 393 -18.72 -9.49 6.10
C GLY A 393 -20.03 -8.74 5.96
N GLN A 394 -21.14 -9.30 6.46
CA GLN A 394 -22.49 -8.71 6.34
C GLN A 394 -22.82 -8.29 4.91
N ALA A 395 -22.52 -9.18 3.96
CA ALA A 395 -22.68 -8.92 2.54
C ALA A 395 -24.09 -8.45 2.21
N ARG A 396 -24.18 -7.41 1.37
CA ARG A 396 -25.43 -6.86 0.82
C ARG A 396 -25.34 -6.81 -0.69
N LEU A 397 -26.32 -7.37 -1.37
CA LEU A 397 -26.41 -7.28 -2.83
C LEU A 397 -26.69 -5.84 -3.26
N LEU A 398 -26.09 -5.41 -4.35
CA LEU A 398 -26.29 -4.08 -4.91
C LEU A 398 -27.45 -3.99 -5.92
N GLY A 399 -28.11 -5.09 -6.17
CA GLY A 399 -29.25 -5.17 -7.09
C GLY A 399 -29.69 -6.62 -7.25
N ASP A 400 -30.49 -6.87 -8.28
CA ASP A 400 -30.88 -8.22 -8.68
C ASP A 400 -29.82 -8.77 -9.66
N PRO A 401 -28.91 -9.65 -9.23
CA PRO A 401 -27.84 -10.12 -10.09
C PRO A 401 -28.39 -10.98 -11.22
N GLN A 402 -27.83 -10.81 -12.40
CA GLN A 402 -27.96 -11.78 -13.48
C GLN A 402 -26.77 -12.72 -13.40
N PHE A 403 -27.05 -14.02 -13.33
CA PHE A 403 -25.98 -15.02 -13.20
C PHE A 403 -25.33 -15.29 -14.55
N SER A 404 -24.02 -15.12 -14.60
CA SER A 404 -23.19 -15.48 -15.75
C SER A 404 -22.34 -16.67 -15.37
N PHE A 405 -22.55 -17.80 -16.05
CA PHE A 405 -21.84 -19.05 -15.78
C PHE A 405 -20.80 -19.35 -16.86
N TYR A 406 -19.66 -19.84 -16.45
CA TYR A 406 -18.54 -20.19 -17.31
C TYR A 406 -17.99 -21.57 -16.94
N THR A 407 -17.77 -22.42 -17.95
CA THR A 407 -17.11 -23.71 -17.73
C THR A 407 -15.62 -23.52 -17.48
N MET A 408 -15.09 -24.22 -16.48
CA MET A 408 -13.68 -24.31 -16.16
C MET A 408 -13.30 -25.78 -15.89
N GLY A 409 -13.07 -26.53 -16.96
CA GLY A 409 -12.87 -27.97 -16.89
C GLY A 409 -14.13 -28.68 -16.38
N LYS A 410 -14.03 -29.35 -15.24
CA LYS A 410 -15.16 -30.02 -14.57
C LYS A 410 -15.95 -29.07 -13.66
N ARG A 411 -15.44 -27.87 -13.42
CA ARG A 411 -16.05 -26.85 -12.57
C ARG A 411 -16.83 -25.84 -13.39
N VAL A 412 -17.73 -25.15 -12.73
CA VAL A 412 -18.46 -24.00 -13.28
C VAL A 412 -18.27 -22.82 -12.35
N VAL A 413 -17.95 -21.67 -12.91
CA VAL A 413 -17.78 -20.41 -12.16
C VAL A 413 -18.95 -19.48 -12.48
N CYS A 414 -19.65 -19.04 -11.43
CA CYS A 414 -20.62 -17.93 -11.51
C CYS A 414 -19.88 -16.65 -11.08
N ARG A 415 -19.89 -15.63 -11.94
CA ARG A 415 -19.06 -14.44 -11.75
C ARG A 415 -19.88 -13.16 -11.67
N SER A 416 -19.21 -12.08 -11.23
CA SER A 416 -19.69 -10.70 -11.28
C SER A 416 -20.98 -10.44 -10.51
N ILE A 417 -20.98 -10.88 -9.25
CA ILE A 417 -22.06 -10.53 -8.33
C ILE A 417 -21.59 -9.42 -7.41
N PRO A 418 -21.89 -8.13 -7.70
CA PRO A 418 -21.43 -7.03 -6.88
C PRO A 418 -22.16 -6.99 -5.55
N MET A 419 -21.38 -6.91 -4.49
CA MET A 419 -21.88 -6.86 -3.11
C MET A 419 -21.16 -5.77 -2.32
N ALA A 420 -21.86 -5.20 -1.37
CA ALA A 420 -21.28 -4.32 -0.36
C ALA A 420 -20.94 -5.11 0.89
N PHE A 421 -19.82 -4.75 1.52
CA PHE A 421 -19.26 -5.41 2.69
C PHE A 421 -19.05 -4.45 3.85
N SER A 422 -19.35 -4.94 5.07
CA SER A 422 -19.22 -4.20 6.33
C SER A 422 -18.65 -5.11 7.41
N PHE A 423 -17.37 -5.43 7.32
CA PHE A 423 -16.68 -6.24 8.35
C PHE A 423 -16.61 -5.50 9.68
N ARG A 424 -16.93 -6.17 10.79
CA ARG A 424 -17.01 -5.54 12.12
C ARG A 424 -15.73 -4.83 12.57
N ASN A 425 -14.57 -5.34 12.17
CA ASN A 425 -13.27 -4.81 12.56
C ASN A 425 -12.66 -3.89 11.50
N ASN A 426 -13.38 -3.59 10.43
CA ASN A 426 -12.94 -2.68 9.38
C ASN A 426 -13.75 -1.39 9.45
N LYS A 427 -13.08 -0.26 9.60
CA LYS A 427 -13.74 1.07 9.56
C LYS A 427 -14.20 1.46 8.16
N ARG A 428 -13.74 0.73 7.14
CA ARG A 428 -14.09 0.97 5.74
C ARG A 428 -15.18 0.00 5.31
N LYS A 429 -16.22 0.52 4.66
CA LYS A 429 -17.22 -0.26 3.93
C LYS A 429 -16.92 -0.16 2.44
N PHE A 430 -17.06 -1.25 1.70
CA PHE A 430 -16.61 -1.30 0.32
C PHE A 430 -17.48 -2.19 -0.56
N VAL A 431 -17.42 -1.96 -1.85
CA VAL A 431 -18.06 -2.77 -2.90
C VAL A 431 -17.00 -3.67 -3.53
N GLU A 432 -17.32 -4.96 -3.66
CA GLU A 432 -16.52 -5.94 -4.39
C GLU A 432 -17.41 -6.91 -5.16
N ASP A 433 -16.91 -7.37 -6.31
CA ASP A 433 -17.52 -8.50 -7.00
C ASP A 433 -17.24 -9.79 -6.23
N VAL A 434 -18.20 -10.71 -6.29
CA VAL A 434 -18.05 -12.05 -5.71
C VAL A 434 -18.21 -13.09 -6.80
N THR A 435 -17.37 -14.11 -6.74
CA THR A 435 -17.41 -15.28 -7.62
C THR A 435 -17.72 -16.52 -6.81
N PHE A 436 -18.46 -17.44 -7.43
CA PHE A 436 -18.84 -18.72 -6.85
C PHE A 436 -18.39 -19.84 -7.78
N THR A 437 -17.62 -20.79 -7.29
CA THR A 437 -17.16 -21.94 -8.07
C THR A 437 -17.93 -23.18 -7.63
N PHE A 438 -18.53 -23.86 -8.57
CA PHE A 438 -19.27 -25.10 -8.39
C PHE A 438 -18.42 -26.30 -8.77
N GLY A 439 -18.46 -27.36 -7.96
CA GLY A 439 -17.90 -28.66 -8.24
C GLY A 439 -18.80 -29.52 -9.14
N GLU A 440 -18.34 -30.73 -9.46
CA GLU A 440 -19.08 -31.72 -10.26
C GLU A 440 -20.41 -32.13 -9.57
N ASP A 441 -20.43 -32.14 -8.25
CA ASP A 441 -21.64 -32.43 -7.44
C ASP A 441 -22.61 -31.25 -7.37
N LYS A 442 -22.32 -30.15 -8.08
CA LYS A 442 -23.10 -28.90 -8.12
C LYS A 442 -23.18 -28.17 -6.79
N LYS A 443 -22.31 -28.51 -5.85
CA LYS A 443 -22.11 -27.71 -4.63
C LYS A 443 -21.12 -26.60 -4.89
N ILE A 444 -21.30 -25.48 -4.19
CA ILE A 444 -20.35 -24.37 -4.22
C ILE A 444 -19.13 -24.75 -3.39
N GLU A 445 -18.00 -24.93 -4.05
CA GLU A 445 -16.72 -25.32 -3.42
C GLU A 445 -15.89 -24.10 -3.00
N CYS A 446 -16.09 -22.97 -3.66
CA CYS A 446 -15.29 -21.77 -3.41
C CYS A 446 -16.13 -20.52 -3.56
N VAL A 447 -15.89 -19.54 -2.68
CA VAL A 447 -16.42 -18.19 -2.74
C VAL A 447 -15.24 -17.22 -2.66
N ALA A 448 -15.07 -16.36 -3.65
CA ALA A 448 -13.93 -15.49 -3.71
C ALA A 448 -14.31 -14.05 -4.09
N PHE A 449 -13.46 -13.08 -3.69
CA PHE A 449 -13.51 -11.73 -4.23
C PHE A 449 -13.03 -11.72 -5.67
N GLY A 450 -13.84 -11.19 -6.57
CA GLY A 450 -13.50 -11.03 -7.97
C GLY A 450 -12.34 -10.06 -8.20
N LEU A 451 -11.71 -10.17 -9.36
CA LEU A 451 -10.77 -9.16 -9.83
C LEU A 451 -11.50 -7.86 -10.16
N GLY A 452 -10.83 -6.71 -10.04
CA GLY A 452 -11.34 -5.43 -10.53
C GLY A 452 -11.47 -5.41 -12.05
N SER A 453 -12.29 -4.51 -12.59
CA SER A 453 -12.58 -4.38 -14.02
C SER A 453 -11.31 -4.26 -14.88
N GLN A 454 -10.35 -3.44 -14.45
CA GLN A 454 -9.07 -3.29 -15.14
C GLN A 454 -8.26 -4.60 -15.18
N ALA A 455 -8.16 -5.31 -14.05
CA ALA A 455 -7.43 -6.57 -13.97
C ALA A 455 -8.09 -7.66 -14.82
N LYS A 456 -9.43 -7.70 -14.85
CA LYS A 456 -10.19 -8.57 -15.76
C LYS A 456 -9.88 -8.25 -17.22
N THR A 457 -9.93 -6.98 -17.60
CA THR A 457 -9.61 -6.52 -18.96
C THR A 457 -8.19 -6.92 -19.38
N ASP A 458 -7.22 -6.77 -18.47
CA ASP A 458 -5.84 -7.14 -18.74
C ASP A 458 -5.67 -8.64 -19.04
N ILE A 459 -6.43 -9.50 -18.37
CA ILE A 459 -6.37 -10.96 -18.55
C ILE A 459 -7.19 -11.39 -19.77
N PHE A 460 -8.42 -10.89 -19.88
CA PHE A 460 -9.36 -11.40 -20.90
C PHE A 460 -9.15 -10.76 -22.27
N ASN A 461 -8.74 -9.49 -22.36
CA ASN A 461 -8.67 -8.74 -23.63
C ASN A 461 -7.26 -8.64 -24.22
N LYS A 462 -6.19 -8.54 -23.41
CA LYS A 462 -4.81 -8.37 -23.94
C LYS A 462 -4.19 -9.63 -24.51
N GLY A 463 -4.77 -10.78 -24.28
CA GLY A 463 -4.24 -12.08 -24.72
C GLY A 463 -4.88 -12.62 -26.01
N VAL A 464 -5.49 -11.77 -26.85
CA VAL A 464 -6.17 -12.24 -28.07
C VAL A 464 -5.19 -13.02 -28.96
N GLY A 465 -5.45 -14.32 -29.13
CA GLY A 465 -4.66 -15.23 -29.97
C GLY A 465 -3.47 -15.91 -29.29
N ALA A 466 -3.07 -15.51 -28.05
CA ALA A 466 -1.90 -16.10 -27.40
C ALA A 466 -2.24 -17.31 -26.49
N TRP A 467 -3.45 -17.38 -25.94
CA TRP A 467 -3.90 -18.43 -25.02
C TRP A 467 -5.41 -18.66 -25.11
N SER A 468 -5.83 -19.87 -24.70
CA SER A 468 -7.24 -20.26 -24.75
C SER A 468 -8.06 -19.47 -23.73
N ASP A 469 -9.36 -19.31 -23.98
CA ASP A 469 -10.30 -18.73 -23.02
C ASP A 469 -10.30 -19.51 -21.70
N TYR A 470 -10.14 -20.84 -21.78
CA TYR A 470 -9.96 -21.70 -20.62
C TYR A 470 -8.77 -21.28 -19.76
N ALA A 471 -7.58 -21.08 -20.36
CA ALA A 471 -6.40 -20.64 -19.63
C ALA A 471 -6.62 -19.25 -18.97
N LYS A 472 -7.27 -18.33 -19.66
CA LYS A 472 -7.64 -17.02 -19.10
C LYS A 472 -8.53 -17.16 -17.86
N MET A 473 -9.53 -18.03 -17.92
CA MET A 473 -10.46 -18.28 -16.81
C MET A 473 -9.72 -18.91 -15.61
N VAL A 474 -8.87 -19.91 -15.86
CA VAL A 474 -8.07 -20.55 -14.81
C VAL A 474 -7.17 -19.53 -14.11
N ILE A 475 -6.49 -18.67 -14.87
CA ILE A 475 -5.60 -17.64 -14.31
C ILE A 475 -6.41 -16.61 -13.49
N ALA A 476 -7.53 -16.14 -14.02
CA ALA A 476 -8.38 -15.19 -13.31
C ALA A 476 -8.89 -15.79 -11.98
N THR A 477 -9.43 -17.01 -12.02
CA THR A 477 -9.93 -17.71 -10.84
C THR A 477 -8.82 -17.97 -9.82
N PHE A 478 -7.63 -18.35 -10.28
CA PHE A 478 -6.48 -18.52 -9.40
C PHE A 478 -6.11 -17.21 -8.66
N LEU A 479 -6.05 -16.09 -9.37
CA LEU A 479 -5.72 -14.78 -8.77
C LEU A 479 -6.80 -14.32 -7.79
N GLU A 480 -8.06 -14.60 -8.08
CA GLU A 480 -9.19 -14.31 -7.19
C GLU A 480 -9.11 -15.11 -5.90
N ASN A 481 -8.82 -16.40 -6.01
CA ASN A 481 -8.62 -17.28 -4.85
C ASN A 481 -7.39 -16.87 -4.04
N TYR A 482 -6.29 -16.55 -4.71
CA TYR A 482 -5.06 -16.07 -4.06
C TYR A 482 -5.29 -14.76 -3.29
N LYS A 483 -5.92 -13.76 -3.92
CA LYS A 483 -6.33 -12.50 -3.27
C LYS A 483 -7.23 -12.75 -2.05
N THR A 484 -8.24 -13.60 -2.22
CA THR A 484 -9.22 -13.92 -1.17
C THR A 484 -8.59 -14.67 -0.01
N ALA A 485 -7.63 -15.55 -0.28
CA ALA A 485 -6.91 -16.28 0.77
C ALA A 485 -6.15 -15.36 1.72
N PHE A 486 -5.58 -14.26 1.23
CA PHE A 486 -5.00 -13.23 2.10
C PHE A 486 -6.07 -12.49 2.91
N ALA A 487 -7.17 -12.10 2.28
CA ALA A 487 -8.26 -11.40 2.97
C ALA A 487 -8.88 -12.25 4.08
N LEU A 488 -9.07 -13.54 3.85
CA LEU A 488 -9.61 -14.50 4.79
C LEU A 488 -8.54 -15.17 5.67
N LYS A 489 -7.24 -14.86 5.47
CA LYS A 489 -6.10 -15.43 6.18
C LYS A 489 -6.02 -16.95 6.08
N ARG A 490 -6.34 -17.49 4.90
CA ARG A 490 -6.32 -18.93 4.61
C ARG A 490 -4.90 -19.41 4.34
N LEU A 491 -4.17 -19.68 5.42
CA LEU A 491 -2.79 -20.17 5.33
C LEU A 491 -2.74 -21.59 4.70
N ASP A 492 -3.73 -22.43 4.97
CA ASP A 492 -3.93 -23.75 4.39
C ASP A 492 -3.92 -23.74 2.86
N TYR A 493 -4.75 -22.87 2.28
CA TYR A 493 -4.80 -22.70 0.83
C TYR A 493 -3.49 -22.15 0.26
N LEU A 494 -2.91 -21.13 0.91
CA LEU A 494 -1.64 -20.56 0.44
C LEU A 494 -0.52 -21.60 0.51
N GLU A 495 -0.50 -22.45 1.55
CA GLU A 495 0.46 -23.54 1.65
C GLU A 495 0.27 -24.58 0.53
N SER A 496 -0.98 -24.91 0.17
CA SER A 496 -1.27 -25.88 -0.87
C SER A 496 -0.87 -25.44 -2.27
N VAL A 497 -0.98 -24.13 -2.58
CA VAL A 497 -0.67 -23.61 -3.93
C VAL A 497 0.81 -23.28 -4.15
N PHE A 498 1.68 -23.34 -3.14
CA PHE A 498 3.12 -23.19 -3.33
C PHE A 498 3.78 -24.56 -3.52
N ASP A 499 4.63 -24.66 -4.56
CA ASP A 499 5.52 -25.83 -4.71
C ASP A 499 6.46 -25.94 -3.52
N ASP A 500 6.82 -27.16 -3.14
CA ASP A 500 7.72 -27.40 -2.00
C ASP A 500 9.12 -26.81 -2.26
N ASN A 501 9.53 -26.76 -3.52
CA ASN A 501 10.79 -26.18 -3.97
C ASN A 501 10.62 -24.75 -4.53
N ALA A 502 9.51 -24.08 -4.24
CA ALA A 502 9.25 -22.75 -4.75
C ALA A 502 10.38 -21.78 -4.41
N THR A 503 10.81 -20.99 -5.40
CA THR A 503 11.70 -19.85 -5.17
C THR A 503 10.89 -18.65 -4.72
N ILE A 504 11.01 -18.29 -3.45
CA ILE A 504 10.27 -17.19 -2.86
C ILE A 504 11.25 -16.09 -2.49
N ILE A 505 11.09 -14.91 -3.09
CA ILE A 505 11.92 -13.74 -2.84
C ILE A 505 11.02 -12.61 -2.38
N THR A 506 11.29 -12.10 -1.18
CA THR A 506 10.60 -10.93 -0.64
C THR A 506 11.57 -9.76 -0.58
N GLY A 507 11.11 -8.59 -1.04
CA GLY A 507 11.84 -7.35 -0.90
C GLY A 507 11.39 -6.61 0.36
N HIS A 508 12.35 -6.08 1.12
CA HIS A 508 12.09 -5.11 2.16
C HIS A 508 12.84 -3.84 1.83
N VAL A 509 12.12 -2.73 1.78
CA VAL A 509 12.76 -1.42 1.72
C VAL A 509 13.52 -1.23 3.04
N ILE A 510 14.84 -1.35 2.98
CA ILE A 510 15.67 -1.02 4.13
C ILE A 510 15.68 0.51 4.19
N LYS A 511 15.00 1.06 5.18
CA LYS A 511 15.41 2.36 5.69
C LYS A 511 16.85 2.18 6.10
N LYS A 512 17.79 2.89 5.45
CA LYS A 512 19.21 2.75 5.72
C LYS A 512 19.43 2.67 7.24
N ASP A 513 19.69 1.46 7.77
CA ASP A 513 20.19 1.31 9.12
C ASP A 513 21.69 1.62 9.03
N PRO A 514 22.15 2.71 9.65
CA PRO A 514 23.53 3.15 9.53
C PRO A 514 24.55 2.18 10.11
N ARG A 515 24.10 1.16 10.83
CA ARG A 515 24.97 0.21 11.52
C ARG A 515 25.41 -0.99 10.69
N ILE A 516 24.92 -1.15 9.47
CA ILE A 516 25.34 -2.24 8.59
C ILE A 516 26.31 -1.68 7.55
N ASN A 517 27.59 -1.62 7.89
CA ASN A 517 28.67 -1.65 6.91
C ASN A 517 28.61 -3.00 6.20
N ILE A 518 28.03 -3.05 5.02
CA ILE A 518 28.22 -4.18 4.12
C ILE A 518 29.59 -3.98 3.50
N GLU A 519 30.62 -4.57 4.12
CA GLU A 519 31.95 -4.68 3.53
C GLU A 519 31.81 -5.33 2.16
N GLY A 520 32.18 -4.61 1.11
CA GLY A 520 32.34 -5.14 -0.24
C GLY A 520 31.47 -4.57 -1.35
N GLN A 521 30.50 -3.68 -1.08
CA GLN A 521 29.82 -2.94 -2.14
C GLN A 521 30.16 -1.45 -2.03
N THR A 522 31.03 -0.99 -2.90
CA THR A 522 31.14 0.44 -3.24
C THR A 522 29.80 0.88 -3.80
N ALA A 523 28.96 1.43 -2.93
CA ALA A 523 27.79 2.18 -3.38
C ALA A 523 28.34 3.38 -4.17
N THR A 524 28.25 3.32 -5.48
CA THR A 524 28.44 4.47 -6.34
C THR A 524 27.35 5.46 -5.93
N PHE A 525 27.73 6.54 -5.30
CA PHE A 525 26.90 7.68 -4.99
C PHE A 525 26.31 8.22 -6.30
N GLY A 526 25.05 7.95 -6.57
CA GLY A 526 24.37 8.38 -7.80
C GLY A 526 23.00 7.77 -8.03
N ASP A 527 22.71 6.60 -7.47
CA ASP A 527 21.39 5.97 -7.60
C ASP A 527 20.56 6.17 -6.34
N ASN A 528 19.63 7.10 -6.39
CA ASN A 528 18.69 7.47 -5.31
C ASN A 528 17.57 6.43 -5.09
N LYS A 529 17.80 5.16 -5.42
CA LYS A 529 16.83 4.11 -5.16
C LYS A 529 16.88 3.67 -3.70
N PRO A 530 15.74 3.48 -3.05
CA PRO A 530 15.71 2.92 -1.71
C PRO A 530 16.47 1.59 -1.72
N LEU A 531 17.37 1.41 -0.74
CA LEU A 531 18.08 0.15 -0.60
C LEU A 531 17.07 -0.95 -0.26
N ILE A 532 16.92 -1.91 -1.16
CA ILE A 532 16.00 -3.01 -0.98
C ILE A 532 16.79 -4.24 -0.58
N LYS A 533 16.47 -4.79 0.58
CA LYS A 533 16.99 -6.10 0.97
C LYS A 533 16.08 -7.17 0.43
N TYR A 534 16.58 -7.90 -0.54
CA TYR A 534 15.91 -9.09 -1.02
C TYR A 534 16.29 -10.29 -0.15
N THR A 535 15.30 -11.05 0.26
CA THR A 535 15.50 -12.25 1.06
C THR A 535 14.88 -13.43 0.34
N ARG A 536 15.72 -14.41 0.00
CA ARG A 536 15.25 -15.71 -0.50
C ARG A 536 14.79 -16.54 0.70
N GLN A 537 13.65 -17.18 0.57
CA GLN A 537 13.02 -17.97 1.62
C GLN A 537 12.55 -19.31 1.05
N THR A 538 12.58 -20.32 1.89
CA THR A 538 11.87 -21.58 1.63
C THR A 538 10.37 -21.41 1.83
N LYS A 539 9.56 -22.32 1.29
CA LYS A 539 8.12 -22.35 1.53
C LYS A 539 7.78 -22.33 3.02
N SER A 540 8.42 -23.15 3.82
CA SER A 540 8.16 -23.22 5.27
C SER A 540 8.50 -21.94 6.02
N GLU A 541 9.59 -21.27 5.67
CA GLU A 541 9.96 -19.97 6.26
C GLU A 541 8.96 -18.89 5.90
N TYR A 542 8.54 -18.85 4.63
CA TYR A 542 7.55 -17.91 4.16
C TYR A 542 6.18 -18.12 4.83
N MET A 543 5.69 -19.37 4.91
CA MET A 543 4.42 -19.69 5.56
C MET A 543 4.45 -19.38 7.06
N ARG A 544 5.58 -19.63 7.74
CA ARG A 544 5.74 -19.24 9.15
C ARG A 544 5.64 -17.72 9.34
N LYS A 545 6.30 -16.91 8.49
CA LYS A 545 6.21 -15.45 8.55
C LYS A 545 4.80 -14.96 8.22
N LEU A 546 4.17 -15.56 7.24
CA LEU A 546 2.82 -15.22 6.84
C LEU A 546 1.81 -15.53 7.96
N LYS A 547 1.98 -16.66 8.66
CA LYS A 547 1.17 -16.98 9.85
C LYS A 547 1.27 -15.91 10.93
N MET A 548 2.47 -15.41 11.23
CA MET A 548 2.67 -14.32 12.18
C MET A 548 2.02 -13.02 11.68
N CYS A 549 2.15 -12.72 10.39
CA CYS A 549 1.50 -11.57 9.76
C CYS A 549 -0.03 -11.65 9.89
N PHE A 550 -0.63 -12.82 9.63
CA PHE A 550 -2.07 -13.04 9.75
C PHE A 550 -2.58 -12.89 11.18
N GLN A 551 -1.78 -13.30 12.17
CA GLN A 551 -2.12 -13.16 13.59
C GLN A 551 -2.04 -11.71 14.06
N SER A 552 -1.08 -10.92 13.56
CA SER A 552 -0.85 -9.54 14.00
C SER A 552 -1.76 -8.51 13.34
N ASN A 553 -2.42 -8.86 12.23
CA ASN A 553 -3.29 -7.94 11.50
C ASN A 553 -4.75 -8.27 11.70
N GLN A 554 -5.59 -7.25 11.87
CA GLN A 554 -7.05 -7.44 11.97
C GLN A 554 -7.67 -7.73 10.60
N PHE A 555 -7.24 -6.97 9.58
CA PHE A 555 -7.63 -7.17 8.19
C PHE A 555 -6.43 -7.13 7.25
N ILE A 556 -6.59 -7.72 6.07
CA ILE A 556 -5.65 -7.65 4.96
C ILE A 556 -6.50 -7.46 3.70
N ASN A 557 -6.15 -6.45 2.91
CA ASN A 557 -6.75 -6.19 1.61
C ASN A 557 -5.65 -6.13 0.55
N ILE A 558 -5.82 -6.90 -0.52
CA ILE A 558 -4.91 -6.90 -1.66
C ILE A 558 -5.71 -6.47 -2.89
N ARG A 559 -5.20 -5.46 -3.58
CA ARG A 559 -5.71 -5.03 -4.89
C ARG A 559 -4.71 -5.42 -5.96
N PHE A 560 -5.21 -5.96 -7.06
CA PHE A 560 -4.42 -6.31 -8.24
C PHE A 560 -4.76 -5.39 -9.39
N ALA A 561 -3.74 -4.90 -10.07
CA ALA A 561 -3.86 -4.02 -11.22
C ALA A 561 -2.68 -4.27 -12.18
N ASP A 562 -2.78 -3.74 -13.41
CA ASP A 562 -1.72 -3.78 -14.42
C ASP A 562 -1.13 -5.19 -14.59
N ASN A 563 -2.03 -6.17 -14.75
CA ASN A 563 -1.63 -7.56 -14.93
C ASN A 563 -1.03 -7.75 -16.32
N ASP A 564 0.13 -8.37 -16.33
CA ASP A 564 0.82 -8.77 -17.55
C ASP A 564 1.11 -10.26 -17.46
N VAL A 565 0.61 -11.03 -18.41
CA VAL A 565 0.70 -12.49 -18.39
C VAL A 565 1.41 -12.98 -19.61
N VAL A 566 2.35 -13.91 -19.44
CA VAL A 566 3.08 -14.56 -20.53
C VAL A 566 3.12 -16.06 -20.31
N LYS A 567 2.85 -16.81 -21.35
CA LYS A 567 3.08 -18.26 -21.36
C LYS A 567 4.58 -18.54 -21.38
N MET A 568 5.06 -19.32 -20.41
CA MET A 568 6.46 -19.64 -20.21
C MET A 568 6.79 -21.00 -20.86
N GLY A 569 7.63 -20.98 -21.91
CA GLY A 569 8.09 -22.21 -22.56
C GLY A 569 7.17 -22.72 -23.69
N ALA A 570 7.72 -23.63 -24.51
CA ALA A 570 7.08 -24.14 -25.73
C ALA A 570 6.12 -25.32 -25.46
N GLY A 571 6.10 -25.87 -24.26
CA GLY A 571 5.27 -27.03 -23.91
C GLY A 571 4.77 -26.95 -22.47
N GLY A 572 3.47 -27.09 -22.30
CA GLY A 572 2.83 -27.05 -20.98
C GLY A 572 2.07 -25.75 -20.71
N GLU A 573 1.36 -25.72 -19.59
CA GLU A 573 0.50 -24.62 -19.14
C GLU A 573 1.16 -23.88 -17.95
N THR A 574 2.39 -23.40 -18.13
CA THR A 574 3.11 -22.57 -17.15
C THR A 574 3.08 -21.11 -17.58
N TYR A 575 2.70 -20.23 -16.66
CA TYR A 575 2.54 -18.81 -16.93
C TYR A 575 3.33 -17.97 -15.94
N GLY A 576 3.98 -16.93 -16.46
CA GLY A 576 4.53 -15.82 -15.69
C GLY A 576 3.51 -14.70 -15.61
N ILE A 577 3.16 -14.30 -14.41
CA ILE A 577 2.14 -13.30 -14.14
C ILE A 577 2.80 -12.17 -13.35
N GLN A 578 2.93 -11.00 -13.94
CA GLN A 578 3.36 -9.79 -13.27
C GLN A 578 2.15 -8.94 -12.92
N ILE A 579 2.07 -8.52 -11.67
CA ILE A 579 0.91 -7.85 -11.10
C ILE A 579 1.38 -6.63 -10.33
N LYS A 580 0.81 -5.46 -10.58
CA LYS A 580 0.90 -4.37 -9.61
C LYS A 580 0.03 -4.73 -8.42
N GLN A 581 0.65 -4.92 -7.27
CA GLN A 581 -0.01 -5.26 -6.03
C GLN A 581 -0.02 -4.06 -5.10
N ASP A 582 -1.21 -3.65 -4.65
CA ASP A 582 -1.39 -2.76 -3.52
C ASP A 582 -1.81 -3.63 -2.32
N TYR A 583 -0.98 -3.65 -1.28
CA TYR A 583 -1.21 -4.41 -0.06
C TYR A 583 -1.53 -3.46 1.08
N TYR A 584 -2.65 -3.66 1.74
CA TYR A 584 -3.07 -2.90 2.91
C TYR A 584 -3.46 -3.83 4.05
N SER A 585 -2.96 -3.53 5.24
CA SER A 585 -3.36 -4.22 6.46
C SER A 585 -3.55 -3.22 7.60
N SER A 586 -3.97 -3.67 8.76
CA SER A 586 -4.16 -2.79 9.93
C SER A 586 -2.89 -2.10 10.41
N ASN A 587 -1.70 -2.64 10.10
CA ASN A 587 -0.43 -2.16 10.63
C ASN A 587 0.62 -1.84 9.55
N TYR A 588 0.32 -2.12 8.29
CA TYR A 588 1.30 -2.00 7.21
C TYR A 588 0.61 -1.82 5.86
N GLY A 589 1.21 -1.02 4.99
CA GLY A 589 0.82 -0.88 3.61
C GLY A 589 2.05 -0.85 2.71
N ASP A 590 1.96 -1.45 1.53
CA ASP A 590 2.95 -1.31 0.47
C ASP A 590 2.30 -1.34 -0.91
N GLN A 591 3.02 -0.80 -1.88
CA GLN A 591 2.71 -0.88 -3.29
C GLN A 591 3.94 -1.38 -4.02
N GLY A 592 3.75 -2.32 -4.91
CA GLY A 592 4.87 -2.87 -5.68
C GLY A 592 4.41 -3.82 -6.76
N TYR A 593 5.38 -4.53 -7.32
CA TYR A 593 5.14 -5.51 -8.38
C TYR A 593 5.40 -6.91 -7.85
N LEU A 594 4.36 -7.71 -7.88
CA LEU A 594 4.41 -9.14 -7.61
C LEU A 594 4.63 -9.87 -8.93
N PHE A 595 5.57 -10.80 -8.97
CA PHE A 595 5.68 -11.76 -10.05
C PHE A 595 5.40 -13.17 -9.51
N LEU A 596 4.55 -13.88 -10.22
CA LEU A 596 4.24 -15.28 -9.97
C LEU A 596 4.54 -16.09 -11.22
N MET A 597 5.33 -17.16 -11.12
CA MET A 597 5.39 -18.22 -12.11
C MET A 597 4.56 -19.39 -11.61
N VAL A 598 3.46 -19.67 -12.30
CA VAL A 598 2.48 -20.67 -11.88
C VAL A 598 2.36 -21.76 -12.94
N ASP A 599 2.42 -22.98 -12.47
CA ASP A 599 2.18 -24.18 -13.26
C ASP A 599 0.70 -24.56 -13.16
N PHE A 600 0.00 -24.55 -14.29
CA PHE A 600 -1.39 -24.93 -14.44
C PHE A 600 -1.56 -26.20 -15.29
N ASN A 601 -0.52 -27.05 -15.43
CA ASN A 601 -0.67 -28.34 -16.12
C ASN A 601 -1.73 -29.22 -15.40
N ASP A 602 -1.86 -29.08 -14.09
CA ASP A 602 -3.05 -29.50 -13.33
C ASP A 602 -3.81 -28.24 -12.86
N PRO A 603 -4.84 -27.79 -13.59
CA PRO A 603 -5.56 -26.58 -13.24
C PRO A 603 -6.39 -26.69 -11.96
N GLU A 604 -6.62 -27.90 -11.45
CA GLU A 604 -7.27 -28.12 -10.16
C GLU A 604 -6.31 -27.95 -8.99
N ASN A 605 -5.01 -28.17 -9.23
CA ASN A 605 -3.94 -28.02 -8.25
C ASN A 605 -2.82 -27.10 -8.81
N PRO A 606 -3.11 -25.81 -9.02
CA PRO A 606 -2.12 -24.87 -9.54
C PRO A 606 -0.94 -24.77 -8.57
N SER A 607 0.29 -24.68 -9.11
CA SER A 607 1.51 -24.69 -8.31
C SER A 607 2.39 -23.48 -8.59
N ILE A 608 2.60 -22.62 -7.59
CA ILE A 608 3.52 -21.48 -7.67
C ILE A 608 4.95 -21.99 -7.56
N LYS A 609 5.70 -21.87 -8.66
CA LYS A 609 7.12 -22.23 -8.74
C LYS A 609 8.05 -21.08 -8.34
N VAL A 610 7.66 -19.84 -8.66
CA VAL A 610 8.41 -18.64 -8.31
C VAL A 610 7.45 -17.56 -7.81
N ARG A 611 7.83 -16.90 -6.73
CA ARG A 611 7.19 -15.68 -6.24
C ARG A 611 8.26 -14.66 -5.91
N THR A 612 8.23 -13.52 -6.57
CA THR A 612 9.08 -12.39 -6.22
C THR A 612 8.26 -11.13 -6.02
N TRP A 613 8.76 -10.22 -5.20
CA TRP A 613 8.16 -8.91 -5.01
C TRP A 613 9.24 -7.84 -5.00
N GLN A 614 8.96 -6.72 -5.65
CA GLN A 614 9.84 -5.56 -5.72
C GLN A 614 9.00 -4.28 -5.75
N PRO A 615 9.48 -3.13 -5.21
CA PRO A 615 8.71 -1.89 -5.16
C PRO A 615 8.52 -1.27 -6.54
N ASP A 616 9.48 -1.38 -7.44
CA ASP A 616 9.45 -0.79 -8.76
C ASP A 616 9.30 -1.84 -9.85
N ARG A 617 8.63 -1.48 -10.94
CA ARG A 617 8.70 -2.25 -12.18
C ARG A 617 10.15 -2.22 -12.67
N ASN A 618 10.66 -3.35 -13.17
CA ASN A 618 12.04 -3.40 -13.67
C ASN A 618 12.27 -2.32 -14.74
N PRO A 619 13.19 -1.37 -14.52
CA PRO A 619 13.47 -0.31 -15.48
C PRO A 619 14.06 -0.80 -16.81
N ASN A 620 14.60 -2.02 -16.86
CA ASN A 620 15.14 -2.62 -18.07
C ASN A 620 14.06 -3.16 -19.01
N ILE A 621 12.79 -3.06 -18.67
CA ILE A 621 11.71 -3.39 -19.59
C ILE A 621 11.61 -2.27 -20.63
N ASN A 622 12.25 -2.48 -21.76
CA ASN A 622 12.03 -1.65 -22.92
C ASN A 622 10.62 -1.92 -23.45
N SER A 623 9.71 -0.95 -23.30
CA SER A 623 8.32 -1.05 -23.74
C SER A 623 8.17 -1.33 -25.24
N ASN A 624 9.22 -1.06 -26.02
CA ASN A 624 9.26 -1.26 -27.47
C ASN A 624 9.74 -2.67 -27.89
N LEU A 625 10.22 -3.50 -26.95
CA LEU A 625 10.58 -4.87 -27.27
C LEU A 625 9.33 -5.76 -27.38
N PRO A 626 9.33 -6.79 -28.24
CA PRO A 626 8.30 -7.82 -28.26
C PRO A 626 8.13 -8.41 -26.84
N ARG A 627 6.90 -8.76 -26.47
CA ARG A 627 6.60 -9.31 -25.12
C ARG A 627 7.46 -10.51 -24.73
N SER A 628 7.84 -11.35 -25.72
CA SER A 628 8.71 -12.51 -25.52
C SER A 628 10.15 -12.17 -25.09
N ASN A 629 10.60 -10.93 -25.34
CA ASN A 629 11.95 -10.47 -25.02
C ASN A 629 11.97 -9.43 -23.90
N ARG A 630 10.85 -9.22 -23.22
CA ARG A 630 10.81 -8.32 -22.05
C ARG A 630 11.39 -9.03 -20.85
N ASP A 631 12.34 -8.37 -20.21
CA ASP A 631 12.76 -8.74 -18.88
C ASP A 631 11.61 -8.41 -17.91
N TRP A 632 11.02 -9.43 -17.31
CA TRP A 632 9.88 -9.29 -16.41
C TRP A 632 10.24 -8.73 -15.03
N GLY A 633 11.46 -8.26 -14.86
CA GLY A 633 11.93 -7.77 -13.59
C GLY A 633 12.08 -8.86 -12.55
N ILE A 634 12.18 -10.09 -13.00
CA ILE A 634 12.42 -11.21 -12.13
C ILE A 634 13.84 -11.06 -11.61
N ILE A 635 13.96 -10.94 -10.31
CA ILE A 635 15.21 -11.20 -9.66
C ILE A 635 15.40 -12.72 -9.75
N GLY A 636 16.14 -13.15 -10.77
CA GLY A 636 16.40 -14.57 -10.97
C GLY A 636 17.23 -15.15 -9.83
N PRO A 637 17.21 -16.48 -9.64
CA PRO A 637 18.02 -17.15 -8.63
C PRO A 637 19.52 -16.85 -8.73
N GLY A 638 20.00 -16.43 -9.93
CA GLY A 638 21.40 -16.06 -10.17
C GLY A 638 21.80 -14.66 -9.73
N ASN A 639 20.86 -13.85 -9.22
CA ASN A 639 21.13 -12.49 -8.74
C ASN A 639 21.33 -12.42 -7.21
N PHE A 640 21.47 -13.57 -6.55
CA PHE A 640 21.69 -13.70 -5.10
C PHE A 640 22.87 -14.64 -4.80
#